data_eeded5d37fbf6a34a4ce1873cc07fed0
#
_entry.id   eeded5d37fbf6a34a4ce1873cc07fed0
#
_cell.length_a   1.000
_cell.length_b   1.000
_cell.length_c   1.000
_cell.angle_alpha   90.00
_cell.angle_beta   90.00
_cell.angle_gamma   90.00
#
_symmetry.space_group_name_H-M   'P 1'
#
loop_
_entity.id
_entity.type
_entity.pdbx_description
1 polymer ?
#
loop_
_entity_poly.entity_id
_entity_poly.type
_entity_poly.pdbx_seq_one_letter_code
_entity_poly.pdbx_strand_id
1 'polypeptide(L)'
;MNNESNIDKKVKYGFKPEMLGRERPNLFVNVNRGVVKKNNNIIAKNTSHIQHVINFTNMEIPVNTKVYIINNVHGGGTLKYKNDIKAKYTNINFIEVSDKKTLDSINFNVNDVLFVQQLLFTDLTPRDILNIKYKYGSKIIISIHDFCWITETLNNYPKNTYYNWSYLVQNLKIHNETIELFSHVDLVIHPSKFTYDVYRKWFPTDNFIVSYHNDYLVDYSTKRIPPIINHQINIGVMHEYMEYKGSEVISYLVNNIIRYKEYNLNYLIVGKTIGIYQEDEFYEYIKKYNIHFLLLLNKWGETYCYSLTKYINSGLPILYNNIGACKYRIPPNVEHYKRVIDNELEYKNINNVIGEKMKAMLNYIIRENGKYNKENTSTIIQYSPLFENLFNLDVRMINYSNVHAKVKPFCIYFPQFHMLEENNKNYYSGMTDITNLQTYLKENENVNNLMTPSKEILNLSEPFKYDLTDSTLIQRQVDIAKSFGIYGFAVYYYWFSVNSITNKHLIMENSFNNFFNGSVKLGNNFKVYFIWANEDWSNNPAFNTQEKIYNIYDAENFKLNIKTLIGYFNHTHYYKIDNKPVFYVHHPWCIPVETLYLFNIMLNQECIDAGFNGVNFVVNNMRDQYENKYKGINKYNHNPDYKKDPATTNYIEHVKENRNINDVSLSYPASMFFDFNNTARLYIPDKLDKVTIIYNNTYPAQVENLRILLSRYKTKREDINKIILFNSWNEWGENMAIEPSTEKGYTYLNMIKFALLRFM
;
A
#
# COMPACT_ATOMS: atom_id res chain seq x y z
N MET A 1 44.60 -12.92 27.99
CA MET A 1 44.81 -13.84 26.89
C MET A 1 43.45 -14.33 26.44
N ASN A 2 43.00 -13.77 25.35
CA ASN A 2 42.21 -14.37 24.25
C ASN A 2 41.01 -15.24 24.61
N ASN A 3 39.82 -15.10 24.12
CA ASN A 3 39.42 -14.70 22.78
C ASN A 3 37.94 -14.33 22.76
N GLU A 4 37.67 -13.38 21.90
CA GLU A 4 36.38 -13.10 21.31
C GLU A 4 35.82 -14.33 20.56
N SER A 5 34.50 -14.50 20.54
CA SER A 5 33.84 -14.97 19.34
C SER A 5 32.42 -14.41 19.29
N ASN A 6 32.29 -13.42 18.46
CA ASN A 6 31.05 -13.00 17.79
C ASN A 6 30.27 -14.21 17.26
N ILE A 7 29.03 -14.31 17.62
CA ILE A 7 28.07 -15.13 16.88
C ILE A 7 26.94 -14.20 16.42
N ASP A 8 27.21 -13.55 15.29
CA ASP A 8 26.18 -13.03 14.38
C ASP A 8 25.35 -14.23 13.84
N LYS A 9 24.30 -14.61 14.54
CA LYS A 9 23.28 -15.46 13.96
C LYS A 9 22.36 -14.61 13.10
N LYS A 10 22.77 -14.36 11.84
CA LYS A 10 21.87 -13.98 10.75
C LYS A 10 20.83 -15.07 10.61
N VAL A 11 19.64 -14.85 11.17
CA VAL A 11 18.47 -15.66 10.87
C VAL A 11 18.07 -15.35 9.43
N LYS A 12 18.47 -16.20 8.49
CA LYS A 12 17.97 -16.19 7.11
C LYS A 12 16.48 -16.56 7.14
N TYR A 13 15.60 -15.59 7.18
CA TYR A 13 14.22 -15.82 6.75
C TYR A 13 14.19 -15.84 5.22
N GLY A 14 14.39 -17.01 4.67
CA GLY A 14 14.09 -17.27 3.27
C GLY A 14 12.57 -17.21 3.09
N PHE A 15 12.07 -16.15 2.50
CA PHE A 15 10.74 -16.16 1.91
C PHE A 15 10.76 -17.21 0.80
N LYS A 16 10.10 -18.34 1.01
CA LYS A 16 9.92 -19.31 -0.07
C LYS A 16 9.01 -18.66 -1.10
N PRO A 17 9.38 -18.66 -2.38
CA PRO A 17 8.53 -18.14 -3.47
C PRO A 17 7.11 -18.74 -3.48
N GLU A 18 6.96 -19.94 -2.96
CA GLU A 18 5.69 -20.67 -2.82
C GLU A 18 4.65 -19.95 -1.92
N MET A 19 5.06 -19.05 -1.04
CA MET A 19 4.12 -18.27 -0.21
C MET A 19 3.45 -17.13 -0.99
N LEU A 20 4.06 -16.66 -2.08
CA LEU A 20 3.52 -15.60 -2.93
C LEU A 20 2.94 -16.13 -4.25
N GLY A 21 3.22 -17.38 -4.61
CA GLY A 21 3.04 -17.92 -5.94
C GLY A 21 2.12 -19.11 -6.09
N ARG A 22 1.14 -19.34 -5.20
CA ARG A 22 0.04 -20.22 -5.61
C ARG A 22 -0.77 -19.49 -6.66
N GLU A 23 -0.73 -20.02 -7.89
CA GLU A 23 -1.60 -19.62 -8.98
C GLU A 23 -3.02 -19.46 -8.47
N ARG A 24 -3.53 -18.24 -8.55
CA ARG A 24 -4.96 -18.02 -8.38
C ARG A 24 -5.64 -18.57 -9.62
N PRO A 25 -6.73 -19.35 -9.47
CA PRO A 25 -7.59 -19.62 -10.60
C PRO A 25 -8.02 -18.28 -11.21
N ASN A 26 -7.93 -18.19 -12.53
CA ASN A 26 -8.36 -17.05 -13.31
C ASN A 26 -9.77 -16.64 -12.89
N LEU A 27 -9.91 -15.58 -12.13
CA LEU A 27 -11.16 -14.87 -11.96
C LEU A 27 -11.40 -13.97 -13.19
N PHE A 28 -11.52 -14.63 -14.34
CA PHE A 28 -12.25 -14.05 -15.46
C PHE A 28 -13.72 -14.29 -15.16
N VAL A 29 -14.41 -13.27 -14.71
CA VAL A 29 -15.86 -13.23 -14.72
C VAL A 29 -16.29 -13.41 -16.16
N ASN A 30 -16.96 -14.52 -16.47
CA ASN A 30 -17.69 -14.72 -17.71
C ASN A 30 -18.78 -13.64 -17.82
N VAL A 31 -18.49 -12.59 -18.57
CA VAL A 31 -19.52 -11.68 -19.03
C VAL A 31 -20.12 -12.29 -20.30
N ASN A 32 -21.40 -12.63 -20.23
CA ASN A 32 -22.21 -13.20 -21.29
C ASN A 32 -21.91 -12.58 -22.65
N ARG A 33 -21.69 -13.45 -23.64
CA ARG A 33 -21.64 -13.13 -25.06
C ARG A 33 -22.98 -12.66 -25.54
N GLY A 34 -23.21 -11.35 -25.54
CA GLY A 34 -24.23 -10.73 -26.37
C GLY A 34 -23.65 -10.50 -27.77
N VAL A 35 -24.33 -11.01 -28.76
CA VAL A 35 -24.03 -10.83 -30.19
C VAL A 35 -24.03 -9.34 -30.51
N VAL A 36 -22.89 -8.76 -30.87
CA VAL A 36 -22.81 -7.41 -31.45
C VAL A 36 -22.30 -7.51 -32.88
N LYS A 37 -23.10 -6.96 -33.78
CA LYS A 37 -22.83 -6.85 -35.19
C LYS A 37 -21.47 -6.19 -35.48
N LYS A 38 -20.82 -6.73 -36.52
CA LYS A 38 -19.58 -6.20 -37.12
C LYS A 38 -19.71 -4.70 -37.43
N ASN A 39 -18.86 -3.91 -36.84
CA ASN A 39 -18.27 -2.72 -37.46
C ASN A 39 -16.92 -2.41 -36.82
N ASN A 40 -15.94 -2.28 -37.67
CA ASN A 40 -14.54 -1.92 -37.54
C ASN A 40 -14.11 -1.16 -36.26
N ASN A 41 -13.64 -1.89 -35.23
CA ASN A 41 -12.82 -1.33 -34.15
C ASN A 41 -12.11 -2.47 -33.40
N ILE A 42 -11.10 -3.08 -34.06
CA ILE A 42 -10.35 -4.22 -33.48
C ILE A 42 -9.26 -3.77 -32.48
N ILE A 43 -8.96 -2.48 -32.38
CA ILE A 43 -7.89 -1.97 -31.50
C ILE A 43 -8.36 -1.63 -30.09
N ALA A 44 -9.66 -1.45 -29.87
CA ALA A 44 -10.22 -1.07 -28.56
C ALA A 44 -10.35 -2.21 -27.53
N LYS A 45 -10.19 -3.49 -27.92
CA LYS A 45 -10.44 -4.63 -27.01
C LYS A 45 -9.30 -5.01 -26.06
N ASN A 46 -8.08 -4.53 -26.28
CA ASN A 46 -6.95 -4.77 -25.36
C ASN A 46 -6.69 -3.63 -24.38
N THR A 47 -7.45 -2.53 -24.47
CA THR A 47 -7.35 -1.37 -23.57
C THR A 47 -8.42 -1.34 -22.49
N SER A 48 -9.37 -2.29 -22.47
CA SER A 48 -10.49 -2.28 -21.53
C SER A 48 -10.11 -2.46 -20.05
N HIS A 49 -8.89 -2.86 -19.74
CA HIS A 49 -8.36 -2.83 -18.35
C HIS A 49 -7.64 -1.52 -17.99
N ILE A 50 -7.45 -0.62 -18.95
CA ILE A 50 -6.84 0.71 -18.75
C ILE A 50 -7.93 1.81 -18.72
N GLN A 51 -9.15 1.51 -19.09
CA GLN A 51 -10.26 2.47 -19.21
C GLN A 51 -10.95 2.86 -17.89
N HIS A 52 -10.34 2.63 -16.75
CA HIS A 52 -10.69 3.41 -15.57
C HIS A 52 -9.79 4.67 -15.41
N VAL A 53 -9.23 5.16 -16.48
CA VAL A 53 -8.73 6.54 -16.54
C VAL A 53 -9.94 7.44 -16.69
N ILE A 54 -10.40 7.94 -15.57
CA ILE A 54 -11.47 8.91 -15.43
C ILE A 54 -11.09 10.17 -16.23
N ASN A 55 -12.03 10.72 -16.99
CA ASN A 55 -11.92 12.05 -17.56
C ASN A 55 -11.81 13.09 -16.42
N PHE A 56 -10.59 13.53 -16.13
CA PHE A 56 -10.31 14.57 -15.18
C PHE A 56 -10.29 15.91 -15.92
N THR A 57 -11.37 16.61 -15.86
CA THR A 57 -11.43 18.02 -16.23
C THR A 57 -11.15 18.86 -14.99
N ASN A 58 -10.06 19.65 -15.01
CA ASN A 58 -9.78 20.81 -14.17
C ASN A 58 -9.67 20.58 -12.65
N MET A 59 -8.64 19.83 -12.20
CA MET A 59 -8.19 19.98 -10.81
C MET A 59 -6.82 20.67 -10.78
N GLU A 60 -6.75 21.76 -10.03
CA GLU A 60 -5.52 22.51 -9.82
C GLU A 60 -4.59 21.73 -8.89
N ILE A 61 -3.32 21.64 -9.26
CA ILE A 61 -2.26 21.17 -8.36
C ILE A 61 -2.21 22.14 -7.18
N PRO A 62 -2.21 21.66 -5.91
CA PRO A 62 -2.19 22.56 -4.77
C PRO A 62 -1.05 23.60 -4.88
N VAL A 63 -1.38 24.86 -4.66
CA VAL A 63 -0.41 25.94 -4.66
C VAL A 63 0.69 25.63 -3.64
N ASN A 64 1.96 25.79 -4.03
CA ASN A 64 3.16 25.52 -3.23
C ASN A 64 3.54 24.03 -3.05
N THR A 65 2.96 23.08 -3.80
CA THR A 65 3.46 21.72 -3.82
C THR A 65 4.91 21.66 -4.29
N LYS A 66 5.78 21.02 -3.50
CA LYS A 66 7.16 20.72 -3.89
C LYS A 66 7.28 19.25 -4.25
N VAL A 67 8.00 18.97 -5.32
CA VAL A 67 8.31 17.60 -5.75
C VAL A 67 9.80 17.37 -5.60
N TYR A 68 10.18 16.52 -4.66
CA TYR A 68 11.56 16.13 -4.40
C TYR A 68 11.90 14.90 -5.24
N ILE A 69 12.77 15.10 -6.24
CA ILE A 69 13.21 14.01 -7.12
C ILE A 69 14.41 13.32 -6.51
N ILE A 70 14.21 12.06 -6.09
CA ILE A 70 15.28 11.20 -5.57
C ILE A 70 15.96 10.51 -6.76
N ASN A 71 17.15 10.95 -7.10
CA ASN A 71 17.92 10.42 -8.22
C ASN A 71 19.37 10.92 -8.19
N ASN A 72 20.31 10.05 -8.53
CA ASN A 72 21.72 10.42 -8.78
C ASN A 72 22.25 9.85 -10.11
N VAL A 73 21.39 9.77 -11.13
CA VAL A 73 21.74 9.25 -12.46
C VAL A 73 22.11 10.40 -13.38
N HIS A 74 23.27 10.30 -14.01
CA HIS A 74 23.83 11.31 -14.91
C HIS A 74 23.64 11.02 -16.40
N GLY A 75 22.90 9.96 -16.76
CA GLY A 75 22.69 9.58 -18.16
C GLY A 75 21.54 8.60 -18.39
N GLY A 76 21.37 8.21 -19.66
CA GLY A 76 20.40 7.19 -20.08
C GLY A 76 18.95 7.58 -20.01
N GLY A 77 18.07 6.58 -20.08
CA GLY A 77 16.61 6.78 -20.12
C GLY A 77 16.03 7.41 -18.86
N THR A 78 16.62 7.19 -17.69
CA THR A 78 16.17 7.76 -16.42
C THR A 78 16.37 9.28 -16.39
N LEU A 79 17.53 9.75 -16.85
CA LEU A 79 17.80 11.19 -16.96
C LEU A 79 16.86 11.86 -17.96
N LYS A 80 16.68 11.20 -19.13
CA LYS A 80 15.73 11.70 -20.13
C LYS A 80 14.34 11.84 -19.56
N TYR A 81 13.81 10.82 -18.91
CA TYR A 81 12.49 10.85 -18.29
C TYR A 81 12.35 11.97 -17.25
N LYS A 82 13.36 12.15 -16.39
CA LYS A 82 13.41 13.26 -15.43
C LYS A 82 13.28 14.62 -16.14
N ASN A 83 14.04 14.84 -17.18
CA ASN A 83 14.04 16.10 -17.93
C ASN A 83 12.70 16.33 -18.65
N ASP A 84 12.14 15.29 -19.26
CA ASP A 84 10.85 15.36 -19.94
C ASP A 84 9.71 15.73 -18.96
N ILE A 85 9.72 15.16 -17.74
CA ILE A 85 8.77 15.53 -16.69
C ILE A 85 8.93 16.98 -16.26
N LYS A 86 10.15 17.41 -15.98
CA LYS A 86 10.40 18.81 -15.58
C LYS A 86 9.98 19.81 -16.67
N ALA A 87 10.21 19.46 -17.93
CA ALA A 87 9.79 20.28 -19.07
C ALA A 87 8.26 20.33 -19.25
N LYS A 88 7.57 19.25 -18.94
CA LYS A 88 6.11 19.17 -19.04
C LYS A 88 5.39 19.94 -17.93
N TYR A 89 5.88 19.88 -16.70
CA TYR A 89 5.22 20.45 -15.53
C TYR A 89 5.96 21.69 -15.02
N THR A 90 5.97 22.76 -15.83
CA THR A 90 6.70 24.00 -15.54
C THR A 90 6.17 24.78 -14.34
N ASN A 91 4.96 24.50 -13.91
CA ASN A 91 4.32 25.10 -12.73
C ASN A 91 4.64 24.38 -11.42
N ILE A 92 5.39 23.27 -11.47
CA ILE A 92 5.77 22.50 -10.28
C ILE A 92 7.21 22.89 -9.88
N ASN A 93 7.41 23.10 -8.57
CA ASN A 93 8.75 23.29 -8.01
C ASN A 93 9.43 21.95 -7.79
N PHE A 94 10.36 21.59 -8.69
CA PHE A 94 11.16 20.36 -8.60
C PHE A 94 12.48 20.62 -7.89
N ILE A 95 12.76 19.85 -6.84
CA ILE A 95 13.99 19.89 -6.04
C ILE A 95 14.68 18.53 -6.17
N GLU A 96 15.94 18.51 -6.59
CA GLU A 96 16.70 17.27 -6.70
C GLU A 96 17.37 16.92 -5.37
N VAL A 97 17.29 15.64 -4.98
CA VAL A 97 17.88 15.07 -3.76
C VAL A 97 18.67 13.83 -4.13
N SER A 98 19.99 13.85 -3.89
CA SER A 98 20.91 12.79 -4.29
C SER A 98 21.55 12.06 -3.10
N ASP A 99 21.40 12.59 -1.88
CA ASP A 99 22.08 12.10 -0.71
C ASP A 99 21.27 12.30 0.58
N LYS A 100 21.62 11.52 1.60
CA LYS A 100 20.92 11.50 2.88
C LYS A 100 21.02 12.82 3.64
N LYS A 101 22.18 13.48 3.62
CA LYS A 101 22.39 14.76 4.30
C LYS A 101 21.42 15.82 3.77
N THR A 102 21.26 15.88 2.46
CA THR A 102 20.28 16.76 1.82
C THR A 102 18.87 16.39 2.22
N LEU A 103 18.50 15.08 2.18
CA LEU A 103 17.17 14.61 2.58
C LEU A 103 16.84 14.99 4.02
N ASP A 104 17.75 14.76 4.95
CA ASP A 104 17.56 15.01 6.38
C ASP A 104 17.47 16.53 6.72
N SER A 105 17.97 17.40 5.85
CA SER A 105 17.88 18.86 6.01
C SER A 105 16.53 19.47 5.60
N ILE A 106 15.66 18.67 4.96
CA ILE A 106 14.38 19.14 4.41
C ILE A 106 13.29 19.02 5.46
N ASN A 107 12.55 20.11 5.65
CA ASN A 107 11.30 20.08 6.42
C ASN A 107 10.13 19.88 5.45
N PHE A 108 9.62 18.66 5.40
CA PHE A 108 8.57 18.25 4.50
C PHE A 108 7.18 18.67 5.00
N ASN A 109 6.26 18.86 4.07
CA ASN A 109 4.85 19.06 4.33
C ASN A 109 4.03 17.86 3.83
N VAL A 110 2.81 17.70 4.35
CA VAL A 110 1.89 16.63 3.94
C VAL A 110 1.56 16.66 2.43
N ASN A 111 1.60 17.84 1.81
CA ASN A 111 1.36 18.00 0.37
C ASN A 111 2.61 17.81 -0.49
N ASP A 112 3.78 17.69 0.11
CA ASP A 112 5.01 17.46 -0.63
C ASP A 112 5.06 16.03 -1.18
N VAL A 113 5.75 15.89 -2.31
CA VAL A 113 5.86 14.61 -3.03
C VAL A 113 7.31 14.20 -3.11
N LEU A 114 7.61 12.97 -2.68
CA LEU A 114 8.88 12.31 -2.98
C LEU A 114 8.70 11.52 -4.28
N PHE A 115 9.40 11.92 -5.32
CA PHE A 115 9.40 11.24 -6.60
C PHE A 115 10.69 10.42 -6.75
N VAL A 116 10.63 9.14 -6.37
CA VAL A 116 11.77 8.25 -6.34
C VAL A 116 11.94 7.58 -7.69
N GLN A 117 13.03 7.90 -8.37
CA GLN A 117 13.39 7.26 -9.64
C GLN A 117 14.35 6.10 -9.44
N GLN A 118 15.34 6.28 -8.57
CA GLN A 118 16.33 5.26 -8.29
C GLN A 118 17.10 5.56 -7.00
N LEU A 119 17.40 4.53 -6.20
CA LEU A 119 18.24 4.65 -5.00
C LEU A 119 19.68 4.14 -5.21
N LEU A 120 19.93 3.34 -6.25
CA LEU A 120 21.20 2.60 -6.40
C LEU A 120 22.47 3.46 -6.39
N PHE A 121 22.39 4.69 -6.89
CA PHE A 121 23.52 5.62 -6.93
C PHE A 121 23.44 6.72 -5.87
N THR A 122 22.59 6.54 -4.87
CA THR A 122 22.49 7.42 -3.70
C THR A 122 22.97 6.67 -2.46
N ASP A 123 23.17 7.37 -1.36
CA ASP A 123 23.39 6.77 -0.04
C ASP A 123 22.08 6.55 0.74
N LEU A 124 20.93 6.70 0.05
CA LEU A 124 19.59 6.54 0.59
C LEU A 124 19.13 5.08 0.56
N THR A 125 18.39 4.70 1.58
CA THR A 125 17.76 3.38 1.70
C THR A 125 16.24 3.48 1.54
N PRO A 126 15.54 2.37 1.27
CA PRO A 126 14.07 2.33 1.34
C PRO A 126 13.52 2.83 2.67
N ARG A 127 14.24 2.59 3.77
CA ARG A 127 13.88 3.06 5.11
C ARG A 127 13.90 4.58 5.24
N ASP A 128 14.88 5.24 4.64
CA ASP A 128 14.97 6.70 4.67
C ASP A 128 13.75 7.33 3.99
N ILE A 129 13.32 6.78 2.87
CA ILE A 129 12.11 7.24 2.15
C ILE A 129 10.83 7.00 2.98
N LEU A 130 10.71 5.81 3.59
CA LEU A 130 9.58 5.47 4.46
C LEU A 130 9.49 6.40 5.67
N ASN A 131 10.60 6.75 6.27
CA ASN A 131 10.63 7.63 7.44
C ASN A 131 10.03 9.00 7.14
N ILE A 132 10.23 9.53 5.93
CA ILE A 132 9.59 10.79 5.50
C ILE A 132 8.06 10.63 5.48
N LYS A 133 7.56 9.55 4.88
CA LYS A 133 6.11 9.29 4.85
C LYS A 133 5.54 9.12 6.26
N TYR A 134 6.22 8.38 7.12
CA TYR A 134 5.75 8.13 8.48
C TYR A 134 5.74 9.40 9.33
N LYS A 135 6.76 10.22 9.17
CA LYS A 135 6.89 11.45 9.95
C LYS A 135 5.98 12.57 9.47
N TYR A 136 5.88 12.78 8.16
CA TYR A 136 5.23 13.97 7.60
C TYR A 136 3.92 13.65 6.84
N GLY A 137 3.65 12.39 6.54
CA GLY A 137 2.51 12.01 5.72
C GLY A 137 2.66 12.35 4.23
N SER A 138 3.86 12.75 3.80
CA SER A 138 4.15 13.13 2.41
C SER A 138 3.88 11.99 1.44
N LYS A 139 3.55 12.32 0.20
CA LYS A 139 3.28 11.34 -0.85
C LYS A 139 4.57 10.80 -1.43
N ILE A 140 4.55 9.51 -1.77
CA ILE A 140 5.67 8.84 -2.44
C ILE A 140 5.21 8.30 -3.78
N ILE A 141 5.93 8.67 -4.84
CA ILE A 141 5.82 8.05 -6.15
C ILE A 141 7.13 7.31 -6.44
N ILE A 142 7.03 6.09 -6.93
CA ILE A 142 8.17 5.37 -7.50
C ILE A 142 7.98 5.24 -9.01
N SER A 143 8.99 5.61 -9.78
CA SER A 143 9.04 5.33 -11.22
C SER A 143 10.02 4.19 -11.49
N ILE A 144 9.56 3.15 -12.15
CA ILE A 144 10.37 1.98 -12.48
C ILE A 144 11.17 2.25 -13.74
N HIS A 145 12.50 2.18 -13.64
CA HIS A 145 13.40 2.36 -14.79
C HIS A 145 14.20 1.09 -15.14
N ASP A 146 14.38 0.22 -14.15
CA ASP A 146 15.20 -0.99 -14.23
C ASP A 146 14.70 -2.03 -13.20
N PHE A 147 15.53 -3.01 -12.87
CA PHE A 147 15.21 -4.08 -11.93
C PHE A 147 15.92 -3.97 -10.58
N CYS A 148 16.55 -2.84 -10.26
CA CYS A 148 17.33 -2.67 -9.02
C CYS A 148 16.51 -2.85 -7.73
N TRP A 149 15.19 -2.70 -7.79
CA TRP A 149 14.31 -2.92 -6.65
C TRP A 149 14.09 -4.40 -6.29
N ILE A 150 14.37 -5.31 -7.24
CA ILE A 150 14.19 -6.75 -7.07
C ILE A 150 15.47 -7.56 -7.25
N THR A 151 16.53 -6.92 -7.73
CA THR A 151 17.86 -7.52 -7.94
C THR A 151 18.95 -6.54 -7.51
N GLU A 152 20.20 -7.00 -7.35
CA GLU A 152 21.32 -6.10 -7.06
C GLU A 152 21.88 -5.38 -8.31
N THR A 153 21.34 -5.66 -9.47
CA THR A 153 21.83 -5.11 -10.74
C THR A 153 20.75 -4.36 -11.50
N LEU A 154 21.13 -3.24 -12.14
CA LEU A 154 20.22 -2.41 -12.92
C LEU A 154 19.48 -3.21 -14.00
N ASN A 155 20.21 -4.04 -14.70
CA ASN A 155 19.74 -4.73 -15.90
C ASN A 155 19.48 -6.22 -15.66
N ASN A 156 19.72 -6.71 -14.45
CA ASN A 156 19.67 -8.14 -14.12
C ASN A 156 20.44 -9.02 -15.12
N TYR A 157 21.57 -8.50 -15.61
CA TYR A 157 22.33 -9.14 -16.67
C TYR A 157 23.64 -9.72 -16.13
N PRO A 158 23.76 -11.04 -16.00
CA PRO A 158 25.03 -11.66 -15.67
C PRO A 158 25.91 -11.72 -16.92
N LYS A 159 27.15 -11.32 -16.78
CA LYS A 159 28.15 -11.55 -17.82
C LYS A 159 28.15 -13.04 -18.17
N ASN A 160 28.03 -13.36 -19.47
CA ASN A 160 28.12 -14.71 -20.04
C ASN A 160 26.92 -15.66 -19.77
N THR A 161 25.77 -15.23 -19.30
CA THR A 161 24.58 -16.08 -19.22
C THR A 161 23.44 -15.56 -20.08
N TYR A 162 22.62 -16.48 -20.58
CA TYR A 162 21.41 -16.11 -21.31
C TYR A 162 20.33 -15.69 -20.29
N TYR A 163 19.70 -14.55 -20.56
CA TYR A 163 18.62 -14.06 -19.73
C TYR A 163 17.43 -15.02 -19.78
N ASN A 164 16.99 -15.47 -18.64
CA ASN A 164 15.70 -16.15 -18.49
C ASN A 164 15.08 -15.87 -17.12
N TRP A 165 13.80 -16.09 -17.02
CA TRP A 165 13.06 -15.92 -15.77
C TRP A 165 13.58 -16.80 -14.61
N SER A 166 14.05 -17.98 -14.91
CA SER A 166 14.63 -18.87 -13.90
C SER A 166 15.86 -18.24 -13.26
N TYR A 167 16.69 -17.55 -14.02
CA TYR A 167 17.84 -16.83 -13.51
C TYR A 167 17.42 -15.64 -12.64
N LEU A 168 16.43 -14.85 -13.09
CA LEU A 168 15.91 -13.73 -12.33
C LEU A 168 15.33 -14.21 -10.98
N VAL A 169 14.58 -15.28 -10.99
CA VAL A 169 13.99 -15.87 -9.75
C VAL A 169 15.08 -16.40 -8.81
N GLN A 170 16.15 -17.01 -9.34
CA GLN A 170 17.26 -17.51 -8.51
C GLN A 170 18.12 -16.40 -7.89
N ASN A 171 18.16 -15.23 -8.51
CA ASN A 171 18.97 -14.09 -8.09
C ASN A 171 18.16 -12.92 -7.50
N LEU A 172 16.91 -13.18 -7.14
CA LEU A 172 16.09 -12.20 -6.45
C LEU A 172 16.68 -11.88 -5.08
N LYS A 173 16.89 -10.59 -4.83
CA LYS A 173 17.31 -10.04 -3.54
C LYS A 173 16.39 -8.89 -3.17
N ILE A 174 15.17 -9.26 -2.77
CA ILE A 174 14.19 -8.30 -2.30
C ILE A 174 14.34 -8.15 -0.78
N HIS A 175 14.77 -6.99 -0.35
CA HIS A 175 14.88 -6.67 1.06
C HIS A 175 13.51 -6.38 1.67
N ASN A 176 13.32 -6.73 2.94
CA ASN A 176 12.07 -6.46 3.66
C ASN A 176 11.66 -4.98 3.62
N GLU A 177 12.63 -4.07 3.72
CA GLU A 177 12.39 -2.63 3.62
C GLU A 177 11.87 -2.20 2.24
N THR A 178 12.29 -2.88 1.17
CA THR A 178 11.75 -2.64 -0.18
C THR A 178 10.30 -3.10 -0.28
N ILE A 179 9.97 -4.27 0.29
CA ILE A 179 8.58 -4.75 0.34
C ILE A 179 7.71 -3.77 1.12
N GLU A 180 8.21 -3.31 2.26
CA GLU A 180 7.54 -2.32 3.10
C GLU A 180 7.34 -1.00 2.33
N LEU A 181 8.36 -0.49 1.65
CA LEU A 181 8.26 0.71 0.84
C LEU A 181 7.16 0.58 -0.23
N PHE A 182 7.20 -0.48 -1.04
CA PHE A 182 6.19 -0.72 -2.09
C PHE A 182 4.77 -0.93 -1.55
N SER A 183 4.63 -1.33 -0.29
CA SER A 183 3.34 -1.46 0.38
C SER A 183 2.75 -0.11 0.84
N HIS A 184 3.59 0.91 0.97
CA HIS A 184 3.21 2.22 1.51
C HIS A 184 3.27 3.38 0.50
N VAL A 185 3.86 3.16 -0.66
CA VAL A 185 3.90 4.20 -1.70
C VAL A 185 2.51 4.51 -2.22
N ASP A 186 2.29 5.76 -2.60
CA ASP A 186 1.00 6.23 -3.12
C ASP A 186 0.82 5.83 -4.59
N LEU A 187 1.90 5.77 -5.36
CA LEU A 187 1.87 5.43 -6.77
C LEU A 187 3.17 4.77 -7.23
N VAL A 188 3.05 3.68 -7.99
CA VAL A 188 4.16 3.06 -8.71
C VAL A 188 3.89 3.13 -10.22
N ILE A 189 4.81 3.75 -10.94
CA ILE A 189 4.70 4.00 -12.37
C ILE A 189 5.56 2.99 -13.11
N HIS A 190 4.91 2.17 -13.92
CA HIS A 190 5.57 1.22 -14.81
C HIS A 190 5.63 1.80 -16.23
N PRO A 191 6.82 1.91 -16.85
CA PRO A 191 6.98 2.45 -18.19
C PRO A 191 6.45 1.50 -19.27
N SER A 192 6.10 0.28 -18.90
CA SER A 192 5.52 -0.70 -19.82
C SER A 192 4.73 -1.77 -19.05
N LYS A 193 3.85 -2.46 -19.77
CA LYS A 193 3.16 -3.64 -19.23
C LYS A 193 4.15 -4.76 -18.85
N PHE A 194 5.30 -4.83 -19.48
CA PHE A 194 6.35 -5.78 -19.11
C PHE A 194 6.81 -5.60 -17.67
N THR A 195 7.23 -4.39 -17.29
CA THR A 195 7.65 -4.11 -15.92
C THR A 195 6.52 -4.31 -14.92
N TYR A 196 5.30 -3.90 -15.26
CA TYR A 196 4.11 -4.17 -14.44
C TYR A 196 3.94 -5.68 -14.19
N ASP A 197 4.01 -6.52 -15.25
CA ASP A 197 3.84 -7.97 -15.14
C ASP A 197 4.99 -8.65 -14.35
N VAL A 198 6.18 -8.06 -14.36
CA VAL A 198 7.31 -8.50 -13.53
C VAL A 198 7.05 -8.16 -12.06
N TYR A 199 6.88 -6.88 -11.77
CA TYR A 199 6.83 -6.38 -10.39
C TYR A 199 5.59 -6.86 -9.62
N ARG A 200 4.44 -7.01 -10.28
CA ARG A 200 3.20 -7.50 -9.65
C ARG A 200 3.31 -8.91 -9.04
N LYS A 201 4.36 -9.64 -9.37
CA LYS A 201 4.61 -10.96 -8.78
C LYS A 201 5.16 -10.86 -7.35
N TRP A 202 5.78 -9.74 -7.02
CA TRP A 202 6.56 -9.55 -5.79
C TRP A 202 5.98 -8.49 -4.86
N PHE A 203 5.24 -7.54 -5.40
CA PHE A 203 4.71 -6.41 -4.65
C PHE A 203 3.19 -6.27 -4.77
N PRO A 204 2.54 -5.58 -3.82
CA PRO A 204 1.14 -5.16 -3.96
C PRO A 204 0.97 -4.28 -5.21
N THR A 205 -0.20 -4.35 -5.85
CA THR A 205 -0.43 -3.71 -7.15
C THR A 205 -1.55 -2.68 -7.16
N ASP A 206 -2.15 -2.41 -6.01
CA ASP A 206 -3.35 -1.56 -5.94
C ASP A 206 -3.06 -0.10 -6.34
N ASN A 207 -1.79 0.30 -6.24
CA ASN A 207 -1.24 1.60 -6.61
C ASN A 207 -0.34 1.55 -7.86
N PHE A 208 -0.33 0.45 -8.60
CA PHE A 208 0.46 0.30 -9.82
C PHE A 208 -0.29 0.85 -11.04
N ILE A 209 0.38 1.68 -11.82
CA ILE A 209 -0.10 2.14 -13.13
C ILE A 209 0.92 1.83 -14.22
N VAL A 210 0.43 1.59 -15.43
CA VAL A 210 1.27 1.56 -16.63
C VAL A 210 1.15 2.91 -17.31
N SER A 211 2.23 3.68 -17.29
CA SER A 211 2.33 4.97 -17.97
C SER A 211 3.62 4.99 -18.79
N TYR A 212 3.47 4.93 -20.10
CA TYR A 212 4.60 5.02 -21.00
C TYR A 212 5.33 6.34 -20.81
N HIS A 213 6.64 6.35 -21.00
CA HIS A 213 7.44 7.57 -20.95
C HIS A 213 6.97 8.57 -22.03
N ASN A 214 7.28 9.86 -21.82
CA ASN A 214 6.75 11.00 -22.60
C ASN A 214 7.23 11.09 -24.06
N ASP A 215 7.58 10.01 -24.72
CA ASP A 215 7.93 9.97 -26.15
C ASP A 215 6.70 10.12 -27.07
N TYR A 216 5.94 10.98 -26.81
CA TYR A 216 4.64 11.47 -27.15
C TYR A 216 3.82 10.87 -28.27
N LEU A 217 4.36 10.48 -29.37
CA LEU A 217 3.55 10.04 -30.51
C LEU A 217 4.28 8.93 -31.22
N VAL A 218 3.76 7.71 -31.11
CA VAL A 218 4.23 6.60 -31.92
C VAL A 218 3.31 6.48 -33.11
N ASP A 219 3.78 6.86 -34.27
CA ASP A 219 3.04 6.76 -35.53
C ASP A 219 3.36 5.43 -36.23
N TYR A 220 2.49 4.45 -36.03
CA TYR A 220 2.60 3.16 -36.71
C TYR A 220 2.07 3.17 -38.15
N SER A 221 1.50 4.28 -38.60
CA SER A 221 0.88 4.39 -39.92
C SER A 221 1.89 4.68 -41.03
N THR A 222 3.08 5.19 -40.68
CA THR A 222 4.10 5.55 -41.66
C THR A 222 4.94 4.35 -41.98
N LYS A 223 5.01 4.04 -43.27
CA LYS A 223 5.94 3.06 -43.86
C LYS A 223 6.80 3.75 -44.89
N ARG A 224 8.12 3.66 -44.72
CA ARG A 224 9.09 4.27 -45.59
C ARG A 224 10.22 3.27 -45.91
N ILE A 225 10.44 3.01 -47.17
CA ILE A 225 11.59 2.21 -47.64
C ILE A 225 12.31 3.05 -48.69
N PRO A 226 13.53 3.53 -48.39
CA PRO A 226 14.30 4.30 -49.36
C PRO A 226 14.65 3.46 -50.61
N PRO A 227 14.90 4.08 -51.75
CA PRO A 227 15.33 3.35 -52.93
C PRO A 227 16.72 2.71 -52.72
N ILE A 228 16.86 1.48 -53.19
CA ILE A 228 18.14 0.77 -53.22
C ILE A 228 18.99 1.37 -54.37
N ILE A 229 20.18 1.86 -54.02
CA ILE A 229 21.10 2.47 -54.95
C ILE A 229 22.35 1.57 -55.09
N ASN A 230 22.86 1.38 -56.28
CA ASN A 230 24.09 0.61 -56.59
C ASN A 230 24.11 -0.80 -55.97
N HIS A 231 22.98 -1.49 -55.98
CA HIS A 231 22.84 -2.82 -55.39
C HIS A 231 23.28 -2.88 -53.90
N GLN A 232 23.17 -1.78 -53.15
CA GLN A 232 23.54 -1.71 -51.73
C GLN A 232 22.33 -1.54 -50.84
N ILE A 233 22.17 -2.44 -49.84
CA ILE A 233 21.19 -2.36 -48.81
C ILE A 233 21.87 -1.94 -47.49
N ASN A 234 21.50 -0.78 -46.97
CA ASN A 234 22.03 -0.23 -45.73
C ASN A 234 21.13 -0.64 -44.54
N ILE A 235 21.74 -1.24 -43.52
CA ILE A 235 21.11 -1.82 -42.34
C ILE A 235 21.58 -1.01 -41.12
N GLY A 236 20.63 -0.38 -40.41
CA GLY A 236 20.96 0.49 -39.30
C GLY A 236 20.93 -0.20 -37.95
N VAL A 237 21.95 0.01 -37.14
CA VAL A 237 22.00 -0.25 -35.70
C VAL A 237 22.19 1.10 -35.02
N MET A 238 21.08 1.76 -34.69
CA MET A 238 21.04 3.16 -34.27
C MET A 238 20.92 3.30 -32.76
N HIS A 239 21.51 2.39 -31.99
CA HIS A 239 21.61 2.39 -30.53
C HIS A 239 23.01 1.97 -30.11
N GLU A 240 23.33 2.11 -28.79
CA GLU A 240 24.63 1.65 -28.28
C GLU A 240 24.95 0.23 -28.67
N TYR A 241 26.20 0.01 -29.09
CA TYR A 241 26.71 -1.31 -29.47
C TYR A 241 27.25 -2.06 -28.25
N MET A 242 26.35 -2.57 -27.43
CA MET A 242 26.65 -3.23 -26.16
C MET A 242 26.13 -4.67 -26.17
N GLU A 243 26.70 -5.52 -25.32
CA GLU A 243 26.32 -6.95 -25.25
C GLU A 243 24.83 -7.14 -24.95
N TYR A 244 24.29 -6.44 -23.96
CA TYR A 244 22.88 -6.53 -23.62
C TYR A 244 21.93 -5.97 -24.71
N LYS A 245 22.47 -5.21 -25.66
CA LYS A 245 21.77 -4.72 -26.86
C LYS A 245 21.94 -5.68 -28.08
N GLY A 246 22.54 -6.85 -27.87
CA GLY A 246 22.64 -7.87 -28.88
C GLY A 246 23.85 -7.71 -29.84
N SER A 247 24.92 -7.04 -29.41
CA SER A 247 26.11 -6.81 -30.24
C SER A 247 26.76 -8.11 -30.77
N GLU A 248 26.66 -9.22 -30.03
CA GLU A 248 27.17 -10.54 -30.47
C GLU A 248 26.40 -11.07 -31.67
N VAL A 249 25.07 -10.94 -31.71
CA VAL A 249 24.25 -11.35 -32.87
C VAL A 249 24.48 -10.42 -34.06
N ILE A 250 24.63 -9.12 -33.79
CA ILE A 250 24.97 -8.14 -34.82
C ILE A 250 26.35 -8.46 -35.41
N SER A 251 27.36 -8.79 -34.59
CA SER A 251 28.68 -9.24 -35.04
C SER A 251 28.58 -10.51 -35.90
N TYR A 252 27.77 -11.47 -35.48
CA TYR A 252 27.50 -12.66 -36.27
C TYR A 252 26.95 -12.32 -37.67
N LEU A 253 25.97 -11.42 -37.76
CA LEU A 253 25.37 -10.96 -39.01
C LEU A 253 26.41 -10.26 -39.90
N VAL A 254 27.21 -9.35 -39.36
CA VAL A 254 28.27 -8.62 -40.07
C VAL A 254 29.31 -9.56 -40.66
N ASN A 255 29.65 -10.65 -39.97
CA ASN A 255 30.68 -11.58 -40.41
C ASN A 255 30.16 -12.68 -41.37
N ASN A 256 28.87 -13.03 -41.29
CA ASN A 256 28.35 -14.20 -42.01
C ASN A 256 27.31 -13.86 -43.08
N ILE A 257 26.70 -12.69 -43.05
CA ILE A 257 25.64 -12.30 -43.99
C ILE A 257 25.96 -10.94 -44.57
N ILE A 258 26.97 -10.92 -45.47
CA ILE A 258 27.50 -9.71 -46.14
C ILE A 258 26.89 -9.46 -47.51
N ARG A 259 26.19 -10.46 -48.08
CA ARG A 259 25.56 -10.38 -49.40
C ARG A 259 24.26 -11.19 -49.45
N TYR A 260 23.29 -10.70 -50.20
CA TYR A 260 22.05 -11.42 -50.48
C TYR A 260 21.58 -11.20 -51.89
N LYS A 261 21.52 -12.28 -52.69
CA LYS A 261 21.32 -12.22 -54.13
C LYS A 261 22.38 -11.28 -54.76
N GLU A 262 21.96 -10.34 -55.59
CA GLU A 262 22.82 -9.34 -56.24
C GLU A 262 23.20 -8.16 -55.31
N TYR A 263 22.62 -8.08 -54.07
CA TYR A 263 22.78 -6.94 -53.17
C TYR A 263 23.92 -7.15 -52.17
N ASN A 264 24.76 -6.13 -52.01
CA ASN A 264 25.73 -6.02 -50.92
C ASN A 264 25.03 -5.46 -49.66
N LEU A 265 25.36 -6.01 -48.52
CA LEU A 265 24.77 -5.59 -47.22
C LEU A 265 25.77 -4.75 -46.45
N ASN A 266 25.39 -3.52 -46.11
CA ASN A 266 26.20 -2.57 -45.38
C ASN A 266 25.59 -2.32 -43.99
N TYR A 267 26.32 -2.70 -42.94
CA TYR A 267 25.86 -2.52 -41.55
C TYR A 267 26.39 -1.21 -40.98
N LEU A 268 25.49 -0.28 -40.74
CA LEU A 268 25.74 1.04 -40.21
C LEU A 268 25.48 1.04 -38.70
N ILE A 269 26.55 0.94 -37.92
CA ILE A 269 26.51 0.76 -36.47
C ILE A 269 27.04 2.04 -35.80
N VAL A 270 26.19 2.69 -35.03
CA VAL A 270 26.53 3.91 -34.29
C VAL A 270 27.67 3.66 -33.32
N GLY A 271 28.67 4.54 -33.32
CA GLY A 271 29.88 4.43 -32.49
C GLY A 271 30.86 3.36 -32.94
N LYS A 272 30.59 2.68 -34.07
CA LYS A 272 31.50 1.64 -34.63
C LYS A 272 31.81 1.86 -36.11
N THR A 273 30.81 1.84 -36.98
CA THR A 273 31.01 2.07 -38.44
C THR A 273 30.58 3.45 -38.90
N ILE A 274 29.72 4.12 -38.08
CA ILE A 274 29.31 5.51 -38.26
C ILE A 274 29.51 6.26 -36.96
N GLY A 275 29.61 7.59 -37.04
CA GLY A 275 29.79 8.47 -35.88
C GLY A 275 28.60 8.39 -34.89
N ILE A 276 28.86 8.85 -33.66
CA ILE A 276 27.82 9.07 -32.67
C ILE A 276 27.02 10.31 -33.08
N TYR A 277 25.71 10.27 -32.92
CA TYR A 277 24.79 11.39 -33.21
C TYR A 277 24.15 11.89 -31.94
N GLN A 278 23.74 13.16 -31.93
CA GLN A 278 22.89 13.70 -30.91
C GLN A 278 21.44 13.24 -31.10
N GLU A 279 20.64 13.28 -30.01
CA GLU A 279 19.30 12.68 -30.02
C GLU A 279 18.37 13.26 -31.10
N ASP A 280 18.45 14.52 -31.37
CA ASP A 280 17.73 15.26 -32.43
C ASP A 280 18.20 15.00 -33.83
N GLU A 281 19.45 14.54 -34.01
CA GLU A 281 20.05 14.23 -35.31
C GLU A 281 19.66 12.84 -35.89
N PHE A 282 18.93 12.02 -35.12
CA PHE A 282 18.60 10.63 -35.50
C PHE A 282 18.01 10.52 -36.91
N TYR A 283 17.01 11.34 -37.23
CA TYR A 283 16.34 11.28 -38.55
C TYR A 283 17.22 11.78 -39.69
N GLU A 284 18.10 12.73 -39.42
CA GLU A 284 19.08 13.21 -40.41
C GLU A 284 20.13 12.11 -40.73
N TYR A 285 20.56 11.33 -39.72
CA TYR A 285 21.45 10.19 -39.92
C TYR A 285 20.75 9.08 -40.72
N ILE A 286 19.48 8.78 -40.48
CA ILE A 286 18.67 7.83 -41.26
C ILE A 286 18.70 8.24 -42.76
N LYS A 287 18.47 9.51 -43.05
CA LYS A 287 18.49 10.04 -44.43
C LYS A 287 19.89 10.05 -45.03
N LYS A 288 20.88 10.60 -44.31
CA LYS A 288 22.28 10.71 -44.75
C LYS A 288 22.85 9.39 -45.20
N TYR A 289 22.58 8.33 -44.45
CA TYR A 289 23.10 7.00 -44.74
C TYR A 289 22.14 6.11 -45.55
N ASN A 290 21.03 6.64 -46.02
CA ASN A 290 20.01 5.92 -46.79
C ASN A 290 19.67 4.55 -46.18
N ILE A 291 19.31 4.53 -44.88
CA ILE A 291 19.04 3.30 -44.12
C ILE A 291 17.71 2.69 -44.60
N HIS A 292 17.73 1.39 -44.95
CA HIS A 292 16.58 0.68 -45.51
C HIS A 292 15.75 -0.02 -44.41
N PHE A 293 16.38 -0.54 -43.35
CA PHE A 293 15.72 -1.11 -42.19
C PHE A 293 16.63 -1.10 -40.96
N LEU A 294 16.05 -1.33 -39.81
CA LEU A 294 16.69 -1.20 -38.50
C LEU A 294 16.74 -2.54 -37.76
N LEU A 295 17.83 -2.78 -37.02
CA LEU A 295 17.99 -3.93 -36.14
C LEU A 295 17.79 -3.50 -34.70
N LEU A 296 16.92 -4.25 -33.95
CA LEU A 296 16.69 -4.12 -32.52
C LEU A 296 16.74 -5.50 -31.87
N LEU A 297 17.94 -6.02 -31.69
CA LEU A 297 18.20 -7.41 -31.31
C LEU A 297 18.60 -7.54 -29.83
N ASN A 298 17.97 -6.77 -28.99
CA ASN A 298 18.25 -6.76 -27.55
C ASN A 298 18.25 -8.17 -26.96
N LYS A 299 19.25 -8.47 -26.12
CA LYS A 299 19.38 -9.75 -25.42
C LYS A 299 18.53 -9.82 -24.15
N TRP A 300 18.17 -8.69 -23.60
CA TRP A 300 17.39 -8.56 -22.39
C TRP A 300 16.06 -7.84 -22.63
N GLY A 301 15.11 -8.07 -21.71
CA GLY A 301 13.82 -7.36 -21.73
C GLY A 301 13.96 -5.93 -21.23
N GLU A 302 14.05 -4.98 -22.14
CA GLU A 302 14.06 -3.57 -21.77
C GLU A 302 12.77 -3.14 -21.08
N THR A 303 12.92 -2.24 -20.11
CA THR A 303 11.78 -1.71 -19.35
C THR A 303 10.89 -0.80 -20.18
N TYR A 304 11.50 0.00 -21.09
CA TYR A 304 10.78 0.88 -22.00
C TYR A 304 11.28 0.83 -23.45
N CYS A 305 12.60 0.97 -23.67
CA CYS A 305 13.24 1.02 -24.99
C CYS A 305 12.96 2.33 -25.76
N TYR A 306 13.63 3.42 -25.40
CA TYR A 306 13.53 4.72 -26.13
C TYR A 306 13.91 4.61 -27.60
N SER A 307 14.90 3.79 -27.94
CA SER A 307 15.30 3.55 -29.33
C SER A 307 14.15 3.02 -30.18
N LEU A 308 13.27 2.20 -29.61
CA LEU A 308 12.10 1.67 -30.31
C LEU A 308 11.15 2.78 -30.75
N THR A 309 10.91 3.81 -29.95
CA THR A 309 10.06 4.95 -30.33
C THR A 309 10.60 5.65 -31.58
N LYS A 310 11.92 5.94 -31.59
CA LYS A 310 12.59 6.56 -32.75
C LYS A 310 12.50 5.66 -33.98
N TYR A 311 12.69 4.35 -33.82
CA TYR A 311 12.61 3.39 -34.90
C TYR A 311 11.23 3.36 -35.55
N ILE A 312 10.18 3.27 -34.73
CA ILE A 312 8.80 3.28 -35.20
C ILE A 312 8.48 4.60 -35.92
N ASN A 313 8.84 5.73 -35.31
CA ASN A 313 8.57 7.06 -35.88
C ASN A 313 9.38 7.34 -37.18
N SER A 314 10.45 6.59 -37.44
CA SER A 314 11.17 6.66 -38.74
C SER A 314 10.37 6.09 -39.89
N GLY A 315 9.38 5.22 -39.59
CA GLY A 315 8.63 4.47 -40.59
C GLY A 315 9.42 3.37 -41.29
N LEU A 316 10.70 3.14 -40.89
CA LEU A 316 11.51 2.08 -41.46
C LEU A 316 11.08 0.70 -40.94
N PRO A 317 11.23 -0.35 -41.76
CA PRO A 317 11.08 -1.72 -41.28
C PRO A 317 12.04 -2.05 -40.15
N ILE A 318 11.57 -2.87 -39.18
CA ILE A 318 12.36 -3.25 -38.01
C ILE A 318 12.47 -4.78 -37.94
N LEU A 319 13.69 -5.28 -37.79
CA LEU A 319 13.95 -6.66 -37.41
C LEU A 319 14.27 -6.67 -35.90
N TYR A 320 13.45 -7.34 -35.07
CA TYR A 320 13.50 -7.18 -33.63
C TYR A 320 13.27 -8.46 -32.84
N ASN A 321 13.78 -8.48 -31.61
CA ASN A 321 13.44 -9.49 -30.61
C ASN A 321 12.17 -9.06 -29.85
N ASN A 322 11.17 -9.94 -29.85
CA ASN A 322 9.86 -9.70 -29.23
C ASN A 322 9.87 -9.96 -27.71
N ILE A 323 10.78 -9.30 -27.01
CA ILE A 323 11.01 -9.46 -25.57
C ILE A 323 10.89 -8.13 -24.83
N GLY A 324 10.67 -8.20 -23.52
CA GLY A 324 10.55 -7.00 -22.70
C GLY A 324 9.44 -6.04 -23.15
N ALA A 325 9.73 -4.74 -23.11
CA ALA A 325 8.78 -3.71 -23.55
C ALA A 325 8.43 -3.82 -25.05
N CYS A 326 9.34 -4.32 -25.89
CA CYS A 326 9.08 -4.48 -27.32
C CYS A 326 7.85 -5.34 -27.60
N LYS A 327 7.65 -6.40 -26.81
CA LYS A 327 6.50 -7.31 -26.89
C LYS A 327 5.15 -6.60 -26.74
N TYR A 328 5.10 -5.56 -25.95
CA TYR A 328 3.86 -4.83 -25.64
C TYR A 328 3.71 -3.54 -26.45
N ARG A 329 4.81 -3.01 -26.98
CA ARG A 329 4.83 -1.74 -27.70
C ARG A 329 4.76 -1.89 -29.21
N ILE A 330 5.07 -3.08 -29.77
CA ILE A 330 4.97 -3.34 -31.21
C ILE A 330 3.65 -4.08 -31.48
N PRO A 331 2.75 -3.51 -32.30
CA PRO A 331 1.53 -4.20 -32.71
C PRO A 331 1.84 -5.49 -33.47
N PRO A 332 1.12 -6.60 -33.22
CA PRO A 332 1.48 -7.90 -33.78
C PRO A 332 1.28 -8.02 -35.31
N ASN A 333 0.51 -7.14 -35.92
CA ASN A 333 0.07 -7.26 -37.31
C ASN A 333 0.71 -6.23 -38.26
N VAL A 334 1.80 -5.59 -37.85
CA VAL A 334 2.50 -4.63 -38.70
C VAL A 334 3.45 -5.39 -39.63
N GLU A 335 3.12 -5.43 -40.94
CA GLU A 335 3.82 -6.26 -41.94
C GLU A 335 5.33 -5.98 -42.02
N HIS A 336 5.74 -4.73 -41.90
CA HIS A 336 7.13 -4.30 -42.01
C HIS A 336 7.96 -4.46 -40.73
N TYR A 337 7.36 -4.99 -39.65
CA TYR A 337 8.06 -5.37 -38.42
C TYR A 337 8.20 -6.88 -38.33
N LYS A 338 9.43 -7.40 -38.36
CA LYS A 338 9.71 -8.83 -38.35
C LYS A 338 10.34 -9.27 -37.05
N ARG A 339 9.68 -10.22 -36.38
CA ARG A 339 10.15 -10.81 -35.12
C ARG A 339 11.21 -11.87 -35.40
N VAL A 340 12.28 -11.88 -34.61
CA VAL A 340 13.32 -12.91 -34.63
C VAL A 340 12.97 -14.01 -33.62
N ILE A 341 12.82 -13.65 -32.40
CA ILE A 341 12.42 -14.54 -31.29
C ILE A 341 11.20 -13.98 -30.57
N ASP A 342 10.44 -14.83 -29.88
CA ASP A 342 9.22 -14.46 -29.16
C ASP A 342 9.35 -14.48 -27.62
N ASN A 343 10.45 -15.04 -27.11
CA ASN A 343 10.77 -15.04 -25.68
C ASN A 343 12.28 -15.13 -25.44
N GLU A 344 12.70 -14.81 -24.22
CA GLU A 344 14.12 -14.75 -23.83
C GLU A 344 14.82 -16.11 -23.90
N LEU A 345 14.10 -17.23 -23.71
CA LEU A 345 14.69 -18.57 -23.75
C LEU A 345 15.19 -18.97 -25.14
N GLU A 346 14.59 -18.40 -26.20
CA GLU A 346 14.99 -18.65 -27.58
C GLU A 346 16.28 -17.95 -27.92
N TYR A 347 16.72 -16.96 -27.15
CA TYR A 347 17.90 -16.15 -27.44
C TYR A 347 19.19 -17.01 -27.56
N LYS A 348 19.35 -18.05 -26.79
CA LYS A 348 20.51 -18.95 -26.86
C LYS A 348 20.69 -19.63 -28.23
N ASN A 349 19.63 -19.75 -29.01
CA ASN A 349 19.58 -20.35 -30.31
C ASN A 349 19.37 -19.33 -31.43
N ILE A 350 19.49 -18.02 -31.15
CA ILE A 350 19.14 -16.94 -32.07
C ILE A 350 19.95 -17.03 -33.39
N ASN A 351 21.21 -17.45 -33.34
CA ASN A 351 22.06 -17.61 -34.54
C ASN A 351 21.51 -18.65 -35.53
N ASN A 352 20.72 -19.63 -35.03
CA ASN A 352 20.13 -20.65 -35.92
C ASN A 352 18.92 -20.10 -36.69
N VAL A 353 18.24 -19.09 -36.17
CA VAL A 353 17.02 -18.54 -36.75
C VAL A 353 17.19 -17.17 -37.40
N ILE A 354 18.21 -16.39 -37.00
CA ILE A 354 18.40 -15.01 -37.45
C ILE A 354 18.62 -14.92 -38.94
N GLY A 355 19.33 -15.90 -39.51
CA GLY A 355 19.64 -15.94 -40.96
C GLY A 355 18.39 -16.00 -41.84
N GLU A 356 17.41 -16.85 -41.47
CA GLU A 356 16.13 -16.93 -42.20
C GLU A 356 15.28 -15.68 -42.00
N LYS A 357 15.28 -15.12 -40.80
CA LYS A 357 14.57 -13.87 -40.54
C LYS A 357 15.15 -12.68 -41.29
N MET A 358 16.50 -12.63 -41.44
CA MET A 358 17.20 -11.66 -42.27
C MET A 358 16.81 -11.81 -43.75
N LYS A 359 16.82 -13.03 -44.31
CA LYS A 359 16.38 -13.29 -45.70
C LYS A 359 14.91 -12.84 -45.90
N ALA A 360 14.03 -13.10 -44.95
CA ALA A 360 12.64 -12.66 -45.03
C ALA A 360 12.51 -11.12 -45.02
N MET A 361 13.32 -10.41 -44.21
CA MET A 361 13.38 -8.95 -44.22
C MET A 361 13.94 -8.41 -45.52
N LEU A 362 15.03 -8.98 -46.00
CA LEU A 362 15.68 -8.56 -47.25
C LEU A 362 14.74 -8.74 -48.46
N ASN A 363 14.05 -9.87 -48.58
CA ASN A 363 13.02 -10.07 -49.61
C ASN A 363 11.91 -9.01 -49.52
N TYR A 364 11.51 -8.64 -48.29
CA TYR A 364 10.53 -7.60 -48.09
C TYR A 364 11.05 -6.23 -48.58
N ILE A 365 12.29 -5.84 -48.21
CA ILE A 365 12.92 -4.60 -48.64
C ILE A 365 13.05 -4.52 -50.15
N ILE A 366 13.48 -5.61 -50.80
CA ILE A 366 13.63 -5.67 -52.27
C ILE A 366 12.27 -5.51 -52.95
N ARG A 367 11.22 -6.19 -52.46
CA ARG A 367 9.86 -6.09 -53.03
C ARG A 367 9.27 -4.69 -52.87
N GLU A 368 9.51 -4.04 -51.75
CA GLU A 368 8.92 -2.75 -51.41
C GLU A 368 9.88 -1.56 -51.71
N ASN A 369 10.90 -1.79 -52.45
CA ASN A 369 11.95 -0.82 -52.83
C ASN A 369 11.37 0.53 -53.28
N GLY A 370 11.78 1.61 -52.66
CA GLY A 370 11.39 2.97 -53.02
C GLY A 370 9.92 3.35 -52.65
N LYS A 371 9.17 2.46 -51.95
CA LYS A 371 7.77 2.74 -51.57
C LYS A 371 7.68 3.56 -50.32
N TYR A 372 6.80 4.54 -50.37
CA TYR A 372 6.33 5.32 -49.22
C TYR A 372 4.83 5.27 -49.15
N ASN A 373 4.30 4.76 -48.03
CA ASN A 373 2.86 4.76 -47.77
C ASN A 373 2.61 5.37 -46.40
N LYS A 374 1.55 6.20 -46.30
CA LYS A 374 1.00 6.62 -45.03
C LYS A 374 -0.41 6.08 -44.96
N GLU A 375 -0.65 5.14 -44.05
CA GLU A 375 -2.00 4.67 -43.78
C GLU A 375 -2.81 5.76 -43.05
N ASN A 376 -4.09 5.90 -43.40
CA ASN A 376 -4.96 6.98 -42.82
C ASN A 376 -5.35 6.76 -41.35
N THR A 377 -4.81 5.73 -40.70
CA THR A 377 -5.11 5.37 -39.32
C THR A 377 -3.92 5.64 -38.41
N SER A 378 -3.83 6.85 -37.87
CA SER A 378 -2.86 7.18 -36.82
C SER A 378 -3.32 6.58 -35.48
N THR A 379 -2.61 5.59 -34.97
CA THR A 379 -2.80 5.13 -33.60
C THR A 379 -1.91 5.98 -32.70
N ILE A 380 -2.51 7.02 -32.16
CA ILE A 380 -1.85 7.88 -31.17
C ILE A 380 -2.04 7.23 -29.80
N ILE A 381 -0.95 6.88 -29.14
CA ILE A 381 -0.97 6.46 -27.74
C ILE A 381 -0.90 7.74 -26.89
N GLN A 382 -2.00 8.08 -26.27
CA GLN A 382 -2.08 9.22 -25.36
C GLN A 382 -1.70 8.79 -23.95
N TYR A 383 -0.80 9.51 -23.31
CA TYR A 383 -0.31 9.22 -21.96
C TYR A 383 -1.18 9.85 -20.88
N SER A 384 -1.37 9.10 -19.79
CA SER A 384 -2.09 9.62 -18.62
C SER A 384 -1.28 10.73 -17.94
N PRO A 385 -1.92 11.82 -17.51
CA PRO A 385 -1.29 12.87 -16.72
C PRO A 385 -0.77 12.29 -15.40
N LEU A 386 0.52 12.48 -15.11
CA LEU A 386 1.19 11.82 -13.99
C LEU A 386 0.82 12.42 -12.64
N PHE A 387 1.06 13.74 -12.51
CA PHE A 387 0.87 14.41 -11.22
C PHE A 387 -0.59 14.73 -10.96
N GLU A 388 -1.36 14.97 -12.00
CA GLU A 388 -2.82 15.14 -11.90
C GLU A 388 -3.47 13.87 -11.34
N ASN A 389 -3.03 12.68 -11.77
CA ASN A 389 -3.49 11.42 -11.21
C ASN A 389 -3.08 11.26 -9.74
N LEU A 390 -1.88 11.68 -9.36
CA LEU A 390 -1.41 11.62 -7.99
C LEU A 390 -2.25 12.50 -7.06
N PHE A 391 -2.47 13.75 -7.44
CA PHE A 391 -3.27 14.67 -6.62
C PHE A 391 -4.74 14.27 -6.59
N ASN A 392 -5.24 13.71 -7.68
CA ASN A 392 -6.58 13.14 -7.73
C ASN A 392 -6.74 11.85 -6.89
N LEU A 393 -5.66 11.12 -6.59
CA LEU A 393 -5.71 9.99 -5.65
C LEU A 393 -6.06 10.45 -4.22
N ASP A 394 -5.76 11.70 -3.85
CA ASP A 394 -6.19 12.26 -2.56
C ASP A 394 -7.64 12.75 -2.56
N VAL A 395 -8.10 13.24 -3.68
CA VAL A 395 -9.51 13.64 -3.86
C VAL A 395 -10.40 12.41 -4.10
N ARG A 396 -9.85 11.32 -4.60
CA ARG A 396 -10.49 10.03 -4.43
C ARG A 396 -10.35 9.66 -2.94
N MET A 397 -11.30 10.10 -2.15
CA MET A 397 -11.68 9.28 -1.02
C MET A 397 -11.86 7.89 -1.60
N ILE A 398 -10.92 7.00 -1.29
CA ILE A 398 -11.03 5.61 -1.72
C ILE A 398 -12.43 5.19 -1.33
N ASN A 399 -13.23 4.81 -2.28
CA ASN A 399 -14.59 4.41 -1.99
C ASN A 399 -14.53 3.03 -1.33
N TYR A 400 -14.46 3.01 -0.02
CA TYR A 400 -14.46 1.78 0.75
C TYR A 400 -15.81 1.04 0.77
N SER A 401 -16.83 1.49 0.03
CA SER A 401 -18.16 0.87 0.05
C SER A 401 -18.10 -0.63 -0.24
N ASN A 402 -17.30 -1.06 -1.24
CA ASN A 402 -17.13 -2.47 -1.55
C ASN A 402 -16.41 -3.25 -0.44
N VAL A 403 -15.45 -2.63 0.24
CA VAL A 403 -14.76 -3.19 1.40
C VAL A 403 -15.74 -3.27 2.56
N HIS A 404 -16.42 -2.17 2.86
CA HIS A 404 -17.38 -2.08 3.96
C HIS A 404 -18.62 -2.96 3.79
N ALA A 405 -18.95 -3.35 2.56
CA ALA A 405 -19.97 -4.37 2.31
C ALA A 405 -19.54 -5.77 2.78
N LYS A 406 -18.24 -6.03 2.85
CA LYS A 406 -17.66 -7.32 3.23
C LYS A 406 -17.16 -7.35 4.67
N VAL A 407 -16.53 -6.27 5.14
CA VAL A 407 -15.99 -6.12 6.49
C VAL A 407 -16.13 -4.68 6.96
N LYS A 408 -16.38 -4.47 8.24
CA LYS A 408 -16.51 -3.16 8.87
C LYS A 408 -15.41 -2.98 9.91
N PRO A 409 -14.32 -2.25 9.56
CA PRO A 409 -13.22 -2.00 10.47
C PRO A 409 -13.62 -0.97 11.53
N PHE A 410 -13.66 -1.37 12.79
CA PHE A 410 -13.83 -0.48 13.93
C PHE A 410 -12.54 -0.44 14.74
N CYS A 411 -12.23 0.72 15.32
CA CYS A 411 -11.19 0.85 16.33
C CYS A 411 -11.80 1.08 17.69
N ILE A 412 -11.27 0.42 18.70
CA ILE A 412 -11.60 0.74 20.09
C ILE A 412 -11.10 2.16 20.38
N TYR A 413 -11.93 2.96 21.02
CA TYR A 413 -11.67 4.36 21.32
C TYR A 413 -11.74 4.60 22.82
N PHE A 414 -10.63 5.05 23.39
CA PHE A 414 -10.50 5.33 24.80
C PHE A 414 -10.79 6.81 25.09
N PRO A 415 -11.84 7.14 25.83
CA PRO A 415 -12.32 8.52 26.00
C PRO A 415 -11.69 9.30 27.16
N GLN A 416 -10.72 8.74 27.89
CA GLN A 416 -10.23 9.27 29.18
C GLN A 416 -9.33 10.52 29.06
N PHE A 417 -8.82 10.85 27.90
CA PHE A 417 -7.79 11.89 27.76
C PHE A 417 -8.35 13.31 27.90
N HIS A 418 -8.89 13.60 29.05
CA HIS A 418 -9.29 14.93 29.51
C HIS A 418 -9.36 14.93 31.04
N MET A 419 -9.37 16.11 31.62
CA MET A 419 -9.41 16.25 33.08
C MET A 419 -10.77 15.76 33.64
N LEU A 420 -10.73 14.80 34.57
CA LEU A 420 -11.88 14.22 35.22
C LEU A 420 -11.80 14.51 36.74
N GLU A 421 -12.90 14.95 37.35
CA GLU A 421 -12.95 15.12 38.79
C GLU A 421 -12.75 13.81 39.55
N GLU A 422 -13.28 12.73 39.03
CA GLU A 422 -13.13 11.37 39.53
C GLU A 422 -11.66 10.95 39.61
N ASN A 423 -10.88 11.23 38.55
CA ASN A 423 -9.45 10.96 38.53
C ASN A 423 -8.67 11.86 39.48
N ASN A 424 -9.04 13.16 39.55
CA ASN A 424 -8.38 14.11 40.44
C ASN A 424 -8.59 13.75 41.92
N LYS A 425 -9.76 13.23 42.27
CA LYS A 425 -10.06 12.78 43.63
C LYS A 425 -9.40 11.46 43.97
N ASN A 426 -9.34 10.55 42.99
CA ASN A 426 -8.92 9.18 43.21
C ASN A 426 -7.41 8.94 43.05
N TYR A 427 -6.74 9.78 42.27
CA TYR A 427 -5.32 9.64 41.95
C TYR A 427 -4.54 10.91 42.32
N TYR A 428 -4.39 11.82 41.35
CA TYR A 428 -3.77 13.13 41.53
C TYR A 428 -4.37 14.15 40.56
N SER A 429 -4.25 15.43 40.86
CA SER A 429 -4.83 16.50 40.04
C SER A 429 -4.24 16.51 38.62
N GLY A 430 -5.12 16.44 37.60
CA GLY A 430 -4.74 16.42 36.20
C GLY A 430 -4.34 15.05 35.67
N MET A 431 -4.62 13.97 36.38
CA MET A 431 -4.29 12.60 35.96
C MET A 431 -5.05 12.18 34.73
N THR A 432 -4.29 11.78 33.71
CA THR A 432 -4.73 11.00 32.54
C THR A 432 -3.60 10.04 32.15
N ASP A 433 -3.88 9.04 31.33
CA ASP A 433 -2.83 8.14 30.85
C ASP A 433 -1.76 8.87 30.01
N ILE A 434 -2.11 10.00 29.36
CA ILE A 434 -1.13 10.80 28.62
C ILE A 434 -0.18 11.54 29.56
N THR A 435 -0.67 12.00 30.73
CA THR A 435 0.20 12.63 31.75
C THR A 435 1.12 11.61 32.42
N ASN A 436 0.65 10.37 32.61
CA ASN A 436 1.50 9.27 33.07
C ASN A 436 2.61 8.96 32.06
N LEU A 437 2.28 8.84 30.79
CA LEU A 437 3.25 8.63 29.71
C LEU A 437 4.29 9.77 29.66
N GLN A 438 3.83 11.02 29.76
CA GLN A 438 4.72 12.20 29.77
C GLN A 438 5.68 12.19 30.98
N THR A 439 5.17 11.84 32.16
CA THR A 439 5.99 11.75 33.39
C THR A 439 7.01 10.66 33.27
N TYR A 440 6.60 9.47 32.83
CA TYR A 440 7.51 8.35 32.63
C TYR A 440 8.67 8.71 31.67
N LEU A 441 8.36 9.34 30.53
CA LEU A 441 9.37 9.72 29.54
C LEU A 441 10.34 10.80 30.05
N LYS A 442 9.86 11.72 30.91
CA LYS A 442 10.73 12.74 31.53
C LYS A 442 11.71 12.14 32.55
N GLU A 443 11.28 11.12 33.27
CA GLU A 443 12.08 10.46 34.30
C GLU A 443 13.03 9.38 33.73
N ASN A 444 12.81 8.95 32.45
CA ASN A 444 13.53 7.87 31.81
C ASN A 444 14.02 8.29 30.42
N GLU A 445 14.89 9.27 30.34
CA GLU A 445 15.38 9.89 29.08
C GLU A 445 15.97 8.92 28.03
N ASN A 446 16.38 7.71 28.45
CA ASN A 446 16.97 6.70 27.56
C ASN A 446 15.96 5.69 27.00
N VAL A 447 14.66 5.85 27.26
CA VAL A 447 13.63 4.93 26.76
C VAL A 447 13.08 5.42 25.41
N ASN A 448 13.59 4.87 24.32
CA ASN A 448 13.25 5.27 22.96
C ASN A 448 12.14 4.44 22.30
N ASN A 449 11.43 3.58 23.06
CA ASN A 449 10.54 2.58 22.46
C ASN A 449 9.04 2.79 22.73
N LEU A 450 8.66 3.89 23.35
CA LEU A 450 7.23 4.19 23.58
C LEU A 450 6.71 5.18 22.53
N MET A 451 5.51 4.90 22.01
CA MET A 451 4.83 5.80 21.07
C MET A 451 4.19 6.98 21.81
N THR A 452 4.27 8.14 21.17
CA THR A 452 3.65 9.39 21.63
C THR A 452 2.75 9.98 20.56
N PRO A 453 1.64 10.67 20.89
CA PRO A 453 0.80 11.32 19.89
C PRO A 453 1.60 12.28 19.01
N SER A 454 1.47 12.16 17.69
CA SER A 454 2.17 13.04 16.76
C SER A 454 1.58 14.44 16.81
N LYS A 455 2.36 15.40 17.33
CA LYS A 455 1.96 16.81 17.36
C LYS A 455 1.61 17.36 15.99
N GLU A 456 2.47 17.08 15.01
CA GLU A 456 2.35 17.61 13.64
C GLU A 456 1.13 17.03 12.92
N ILE A 457 0.96 15.70 12.98
CA ILE A 457 -0.12 15.02 12.26
C ILE A 457 -1.48 15.32 12.90
N LEU A 458 -1.56 15.34 14.23
CA LEU A 458 -2.79 15.59 14.97
C LEU A 458 -3.08 17.09 15.12
N ASN A 459 -2.15 17.94 14.75
CA ASN A 459 -2.24 19.39 14.88
C ASN A 459 -2.42 19.86 16.34
N LEU A 460 -1.65 19.23 17.25
CA LEU A 460 -1.66 19.61 18.66
C LEU A 460 -0.85 20.90 18.87
N SER A 461 -1.28 21.75 19.81
CA SER A 461 -0.55 22.98 20.15
C SER A 461 0.83 22.67 20.74
N GLU A 462 0.94 21.61 21.55
CA GLU A 462 2.17 21.09 22.14
C GLU A 462 2.14 19.55 22.17
N PRO A 463 3.28 18.85 22.24
CA PRO A 463 3.31 17.43 22.54
C PRO A 463 2.56 17.18 23.86
N PHE A 464 1.77 16.11 23.93
CA PHE A 464 0.95 15.75 25.10
C PHE A 464 -0.22 16.70 25.46
N LYS A 465 -0.43 17.80 24.72
CA LYS A 465 -1.69 18.57 24.77
C LYS A 465 -2.79 17.85 24.00
N TYR A 466 -3.14 16.70 24.50
CA TYR A 466 -4.07 15.76 23.90
C TYR A 466 -5.33 15.72 24.77
N ASP A 467 -6.35 16.50 24.40
CA ASP A 467 -7.59 16.67 25.15
C ASP A 467 -8.80 16.32 24.29
N LEU A 468 -9.51 15.26 24.65
CA LEU A 468 -10.67 14.76 23.91
C LEU A 468 -11.96 15.55 24.18
N THR A 469 -11.92 16.64 24.92
CA THR A 469 -13.03 17.63 24.93
C THR A 469 -12.91 18.59 23.73
N ASP A 470 -11.73 18.67 23.10
CA ASP A 470 -11.51 19.46 21.88
C ASP A 470 -12.11 18.75 20.67
N SER A 471 -13.23 19.24 20.17
CA SER A 471 -13.91 18.72 18.99
C SER A 471 -13.06 18.83 17.72
N THR A 472 -12.07 19.73 17.64
CA THR A 472 -11.19 19.87 16.48
C THR A 472 -10.21 18.71 16.41
N LEU A 473 -9.68 18.26 17.53
CA LEU A 473 -8.86 17.05 17.62
C LEU A 473 -9.67 15.82 17.22
N ILE A 474 -10.89 15.66 17.77
CA ILE A 474 -11.74 14.52 17.42
C ILE A 474 -12.13 14.55 15.94
N GLN A 475 -12.42 15.73 15.36
CA GLN A 475 -12.67 15.85 13.92
C GLN A 475 -11.46 15.37 13.11
N ARG A 476 -10.24 15.76 13.50
CA ARG A 476 -9.00 15.31 12.86
C ARG A 476 -8.85 13.79 12.94
N GLN A 477 -9.13 13.19 14.09
CA GLN A 477 -9.11 11.73 14.27
C GLN A 477 -10.09 11.03 13.33
N VAL A 478 -11.33 11.52 13.25
CA VAL A 478 -12.37 10.97 12.35
C VAL A 478 -11.96 11.07 10.89
N ASP A 479 -11.42 12.21 10.46
CA ASP A 479 -11.00 12.42 9.08
C ASP A 479 -9.82 11.50 8.70
N ILE A 480 -8.85 11.34 9.60
CA ILE A 480 -7.77 10.39 9.44
C ILE A 480 -8.34 8.96 9.36
N ALA A 481 -9.14 8.54 10.31
CA ALA A 481 -9.72 7.19 10.34
C ALA A 481 -10.46 6.86 9.05
N LYS A 482 -11.30 7.76 8.55
CA LYS A 482 -12.04 7.60 7.28
C LYS A 482 -11.11 7.47 6.08
N SER A 483 -10.03 8.24 6.02
CA SER A 483 -9.08 8.23 4.89
C SER A 483 -8.30 6.91 4.78
N PHE A 484 -8.25 6.14 5.86
CA PHE A 484 -7.61 4.82 5.91
C PHE A 484 -8.59 3.64 5.93
N GLY A 485 -9.88 3.90 5.70
CA GLY A 485 -10.90 2.86 5.57
C GLY A 485 -11.49 2.35 6.88
N ILE A 486 -11.23 3.03 7.99
CA ILE A 486 -11.91 2.75 9.26
C ILE A 486 -13.37 3.13 9.13
N TYR A 487 -14.27 2.22 9.53
CA TYR A 487 -15.71 2.39 9.42
C TYR A 487 -16.31 3.13 10.61
N GLY A 488 -15.64 3.06 11.76
CA GLY A 488 -16.14 3.71 12.95
C GLY A 488 -15.31 3.47 14.21
N PHE A 489 -15.79 4.01 15.31
CA PHE A 489 -15.20 3.81 16.62
C PHE A 489 -16.11 2.99 17.53
N ALA A 490 -15.51 2.06 18.26
CA ALA A 490 -16.09 1.31 19.36
C ALA A 490 -15.64 1.97 20.65
N VAL A 491 -16.47 2.83 21.20
CA VAL A 491 -16.09 3.74 22.29
C VAL A 491 -16.34 3.09 23.63
N TYR A 492 -15.36 3.12 24.51
CA TYR A 492 -15.58 2.70 25.90
C TYR A 492 -16.62 3.58 26.57
N TYR A 493 -17.62 2.92 27.17
CA TYR A 493 -18.73 3.50 27.89
C TYR A 493 -18.60 3.14 29.37
N TYR A 494 -18.49 4.16 30.23
CA TYR A 494 -18.26 3.98 31.66
C TYR A 494 -19.49 4.38 32.45
N TRP A 495 -20.15 3.38 33.00
CA TRP A 495 -21.32 3.55 33.84
C TRP A 495 -21.06 3.02 35.26
N PHE A 496 -21.11 3.88 36.26
CA PHE A 496 -20.82 3.54 37.65
C PHE A 496 -21.98 3.88 38.59
N SER A 497 -21.91 3.39 39.82
CA SER A 497 -22.81 3.79 40.89
C SER A 497 -22.41 5.14 41.45
N VAL A 498 -23.40 5.95 41.79
CA VAL A 498 -23.15 7.25 42.41
C VAL A 498 -22.67 7.05 43.87
N ASN A 499 -21.56 7.70 44.22
CA ASN A 499 -20.95 7.67 45.55
C ASN A 499 -20.25 9.01 45.85
N SER A 500 -19.39 9.04 46.88
CA SER A 500 -18.63 10.25 47.26
C SER A 500 -17.63 10.73 46.20
N ILE A 501 -17.16 9.82 45.32
CA ILE A 501 -16.20 10.10 44.23
C ILE A 501 -16.96 10.44 42.97
N THR A 502 -17.92 9.58 42.59
CA THR A 502 -18.74 9.74 41.39
C THR A 502 -20.07 10.40 41.78
N ASN A 503 -20.27 11.66 41.39
CA ASN A 503 -21.51 12.39 41.60
C ASN A 503 -22.58 12.11 40.52
N LYS A 504 -22.25 11.31 39.52
CA LYS A 504 -23.12 10.90 38.40
C LYS A 504 -22.77 9.48 37.96
N HIS A 505 -23.71 8.80 37.27
CA HIS A 505 -23.50 7.44 36.80
C HIS A 505 -22.60 7.37 35.59
N LEU A 506 -22.85 8.20 34.58
CA LEU A 506 -22.09 8.23 33.34
C LEU A 506 -20.90 9.17 33.49
N ILE A 507 -19.70 8.66 33.24
CA ILE A 507 -18.47 9.46 33.26
C ILE A 507 -17.81 9.46 31.90
N MET A 508 -16.90 10.41 31.61
CA MET A 508 -16.21 10.60 30.36
C MET A 508 -17.09 10.99 29.15
N GLU A 509 -18.38 11.29 29.38
CA GLU A 509 -19.30 11.65 28.31
C GLU A 509 -18.93 12.94 27.59
N ASN A 510 -18.14 13.82 28.19
CA ASN A 510 -17.70 15.07 27.56
C ASN A 510 -16.87 14.83 26.29
N SER A 511 -16.12 13.73 26.23
CA SER A 511 -15.35 13.38 25.04
C SER A 511 -16.23 12.76 23.95
N PHE A 512 -16.95 11.69 24.27
CA PHE A 512 -17.67 10.95 23.22
C PHE A 512 -19.01 11.59 22.83
N ASN A 513 -19.58 12.52 23.63
CA ASN A 513 -20.73 13.31 23.20
C ASN A 513 -20.46 14.14 21.95
N ASN A 514 -19.20 14.49 21.67
CA ASN A 514 -18.82 15.16 20.43
C ASN A 514 -19.20 14.37 19.18
N PHE A 515 -19.32 13.04 19.25
CA PHE A 515 -19.80 12.22 18.14
C PHE A 515 -21.32 12.33 17.92
N PHE A 516 -22.08 12.80 18.91
CA PHE A 516 -23.55 12.78 18.89
C PHE A 516 -24.19 14.17 18.92
N ASN A 517 -23.48 15.20 19.37
CA ASN A 517 -24.03 16.56 19.52
C ASN A 517 -23.85 17.46 18.28
N GLY A 518 -23.26 16.94 17.20
CA GLY A 518 -23.01 17.67 15.95
C GLY A 518 -21.72 18.51 15.94
N SER A 519 -20.93 18.51 17.03
CA SER A 519 -19.64 19.21 17.08
C SER A 519 -18.62 18.61 16.12
N VAL A 520 -18.74 17.31 15.85
CA VAL A 520 -17.90 16.56 14.90
C VAL A 520 -18.73 16.10 13.71
N LYS A 521 -18.22 16.33 12.49
CA LYS A 521 -18.88 15.95 11.23
C LYS A 521 -18.49 14.51 10.86
N LEU A 522 -19.29 13.54 11.24
CA LEU A 522 -19.05 12.14 10.94
C LEU A 522 -19.33 11.78 9.46
N GLY A 523 -20.21 12.51 8.78
CA GLY A 523 -20.69 12.15 7.44
C GLY A 523 -21.62 10.92 7.50
N ASN A 524 -22.12 10.45 6.37
CA ASN A 524 -23.17 9.42 6.35
C ASN A 524 -22.69 8.03 6.79
N ASN A 525 -21.40 7.73 6.61
CA ASN A 525 -20.89 6.36 6.71
C ASN A 525 -20.07 6.05 7.97
N PHE A 526 -19.66 7.05 8.74
CA PHE A 526 -18.88 6.80 9.96
C PHE A 526 -19.83 6.53 11.13
N LYS A 527 -19.59 5.44 11.86
CA LYS A 527 -20.48 4.94 12.91
C LYS A 527 -19.77 4.84 14.25
N VAL A 528 -20.53 4.89 15.30
CA VAL A 528 -20.06 4.76 16.69
C VAL A 528 -20.94 3.74 17.41
N TYR A 529 -20.34 2.87 18.22
CA TYR A 529 -21.08 2.04 19.17
C TYR A 529 -20.33 1.94 20.50
N PHE A 530 -21.01 1.49 21.54
CA PHE A 530 -20.42 1.42 22.86
C PHE A 530 -19.92 0.03 23.24
N ILE A 531 -18.81 0.02 23.97
CA ILE A 531 -18.30 -1.11 24.73
C ILE A 531 -18.38 -0.72 26.21
N TRP A 532 -19.25 -1.33 26.97
CA TRP A 532 -19.36 -1.07 28.39
C TRP A 532 -18.14 -1.61 29.14
N ALA A 533 -17.24 -0.72 29.51
CA ALA A 533 -16.10 -1.00 30.37
C ALA A 533 -16.59 -1.02 31.82
N ASN A 534 -17.02 -2.20 32.26
CA ASN A 534 -17.76 -2.42 33.48
C ASN A 534 -16.92 -2.95 34.65
N GLU A 535 -15.60 -2.77 34.58
CA GLU A 535 -14.71 -3.05 35.69
C GLU A 535 -14.81 -1.98 36.80
N ASP A 536 -14.62 -2.39 38.03
CA ASP A 536 -14.46 -1.46 39.16
C ASP A 536 -13.06 -0.83 39.13
N TRP A 537 -12.94 0.45 39.42
CA TRP A 537 -11.63 1.12 39.45
C TRP A 537 -10.90 0.99 40.80
N SER A 538 -11.37 0.13 41.65
CA SER A 538 -10.78 -0.09 42.96
C SER A 538 -9.53 -0.94 43.01
N ASN A 539 -9.26 -1.71 41.92
CA ASN A 539 -8.26 -2.76 41.91
C ASN A 539 -7.07 -2.46 40.98
N ASN A 540 -6.95 -1.21 40.54
CA ASN A 540 -5.74 -0.88 39.78
C ASN A 540 -4.53 -0.84 40.75
N PRO A 541 -3.63 -1.82 40.66
CA PRO A 541 -2.48 -1.91 41.56
C PRO A 541 -1.48 -0.76 41.38
N ALA A 542 -1.63 0.03 40.30
CA ALA A 542 -0.84 1.21 40.09
C ALA A 542 -1.15 2.37 41.04
N PHE A 543 -2.31 2.33 41.68
CA PHE A 543 -2.76 3.46 42.47
C PHE A 543 -3.21 2.99 43.87
N ASN A 544 -2.65 3.58 44.88
CA ASN A 544 -2.96 3.29 46.27
C ASN A 544 -4.23 4.08 46.69
N THR A 545 -5.40 3.70 46.14
CA THR A 545 -6.66 4.42 46.38
C THR A 545 -7.37 3.87 47.62
N GLN A 546 -7.76 4.75 48.52
CA GLN A 546 -8.53 4.40 49.71
C GLN A 546 -10.03 4.26 49.42
N GLU A 547 -10.55 4.93 48.42
CA GLU A 547 -11.92 4.88 47.99
C GLU A 547 -12.08 4.18 46.63
N LYS A 548 -13.23 3.55 46.45
CA LYS A 548 -13.47 2.67 45.29
C LYS A 548 -14.61 3.20 44.45
N ILE A 549 -14.44 3.19 43.13
CA ILE A 549 -15.49 3.44 42.15
C ILE A 549 -16.08 2.09 41.73
N TYR A 550 -17.35 1.86 42.04
CA TYR A 550 -17.98 0.56 41.85
C TYR A 550 -19.08 0.57 40.80
N ASN A 551 -19.29 -0.60 40.23
CA ASN A 551 -20.52 -0.94 39.54
C ASN A 551 -21.48 -1.67 40.48
N ILE A 552 -22.75 -1.24 40.54
CA ILE A 552 -23.81 -1.97 41.17
C ILE A 552 -24.72 -2.54 40.09
N TYR A 553 -24.92 -3.85 40.14
CA TYR A 553 -25.64 -4.60 39.12
C TYR A 553 -27.04 -4.98 39.65
N ASP A 554 -27.92 -3.99 39.90
CA ASP A 554 -29.30 -4.18 40.28
C ASP A 554 -30.29 -3.63 39.25
N ALA A 555 -31.55 -3.98 39.39
CA ALA A 555 -32.59 -3.64 38.43
C ALA A 555 -32.84 -2.12 38.33
N GLU A 556 -32.70 -1.36 39.41
CA GLU A 556 -32.93 0.09 39.39
C GLU A 556 -31.79 0.81 38.65
N ASN A 557 -30.57 0.43 38.94
CA ASN A 557 -29.38 0.95 38.19
C ASN A 557 -29.43 0.57 36.72
N PHE A 558 -29.89 -0.64 36.40
CA PHE A 558 -30.10 -1.07 35.02
C PHE A 558 -31.13 -0.23 34.29
N LYS A 559 -32.26 0.11 34.90
CA LYS A 559 -33.26 0.98 34.28
C LYS A 559 -32.69 2.34 33.91
N LEU A 560 -31.89 2.93 34.78
CA LEU A 560 -31.26 4.24 34.55
C LEU A 560 -30.22 4.14 33.40
N ASN A 561 -29.38 3.10 33.42
CA ASN A 561 -28.40 2.85 32.38
C ASN A 561 -29.08 2.63 31.01
N ILE A 562 -30.05 1.75 30.93
CA ILE A 562 -30.81 1.44 29.71
C ILE A 562 -31.51 2.68 29.17
N LYS A 563 -32.17 3.49 30.02
CA LYS A 563 -32.76 4.75 29.57
C LYS A 563 -31.75 5.68 28.91
N THR A 564 -30.55 5.77 29.47
CA THR A 564 -29.46 6.57 28.92
C THR A 564 -28.98 5.99 27.58
N LEU A 565 -28.79 4.66 27.49
CA LEU A 565 -28.38 3.97 26.27
C LEU A 565 -29.39 4.15 25.14
N ILE A 566 -30.70 4.05 25.40
CA ILE A 566 -31.74 4.28 24.38
C ILE A 566 -31.64 5.69 23.79
N GLY A 567 -31.30 6.70 24.60
CA GLY A 567 -31.02 8.05 24.10
C GLY A 567 -29.95 8.08 23.03
N TYR A 568 -28.84 7.40 23.26
CA TYR A 568 -27.75 7.28 22.27
C TYR A 568 -28.13 6.39 21.09
N PHE A 569 -28.84 5.29 21.31
CA PHE A 569 -29.25 4.35 20.27
C PHE A 569 -30.14 4.99 19.20
N ASN A 570 -30.93 5.97 19.58
CA ASN A 570 -31.76 6.73 18.64
C ASN A 570 -30.97 7.58 17.68
N HIS A 571 -29.71 7.87 17.97
CA HIS A 571 -28.88 8.71 17.10
C HIS A 571 -28.55 8.02 15.77
N THR A 572 -28.53 8.76 14.66
CA THR A 572 -28.29 8.23 13.30
C THR A 572 -26.88 7.65 13.11
N HIS A 573 -25.90 8.16 13.85
CA HIS A 573 -24.53 7.68 13.81
C HIS A 573 -24.28 6.50 14.77
N TYR A 574 -25.22 6.17 15.65
CA TYR A 574 -25.08 4.96 16.44
C TYR A 574 -25.17 3.72 15.53
N TYR A 575 -24.23 2.79 15.68
CA TYR A 575 -24.15 1.64 14.79
C TYR A 575 -25.26 0.63 15.10
N LYS A 576 -26.01 0.30 14.06
CA LYS A 576 -27.13 -0.66 14.10
C LYS A 576 -26.98 -1.68 12.98
N ILE A 577 -27.35 -2.91 13.25
CA ILE A 577 -27.46 -3.99 12.26
C ILE A 577 -28.92 -4.45 12.27
N ASP A 578 -29.60 -4.40 11.14
CA ASP A 578 -31.02 -4.74 11.00
C ASP A 578 -31.91 -4.02 12.01
N ASN A 579 -31.69 -2.72 12.18
CA ASN A 579 -32.34 -1.86 13.18
C ASN A 579 -32.17 -2.33 14.63
N LYS A 580 -31.11 -3.09 14.94
CA LYS A 580 -30.71 -3.47 16.30
C LYS A 580 -29.44 -2.73 16.68
N PRO A 581 -29.44 -1.86 17.71
CA PRO A 581 -28.23 -1.24 18.23
C PRO A 581 -27.18 -2.29 18.64
N VAL A 582 -25.92 -2.01 18.34
CA VAL A 582 -24.80 -2.87 18.75
C VAL A 582 -24.30 -2.39 20.10
N PHE A 583 -24.23 -3.28 21.08
CA PHE A 583 -23.76 -2.99 22.42
C PHE A 583 -22.88 -4.12 22.95
N TYR A 584 -21.67 -3.78 23.39
CA TYR A 584 -20.69 -4.74 23.89
C TYR A 584 -20.48 -4.60 25.39
N VAL A 585 -20.19 -5.71 26.09
CA VAL A 585 -19.77 -5.76 27.48
C VAL A 585 -18.35 -6.26 27.58
N HIS A 586 -17.48 -5.44 28.19
CA HIS A 586 -16.04 -5.70 28.23
C HIS A 586 -15.64 -6.78 29.23
N HIS A 587 -16.13 -6.69 30.48
CA HIS A 587 -15.84 -7.63 31.57
C HIS A 587 -17.08 -8.38 32.04
N PRO A 588 -17.68 -9.28 31.21
CA PRO A 588 -18.92 -9.97 31.60
C PRO A 588 -18.78 -10.81 32.87
N TRP A 589 -17.55 -11.23 33.21
CA TRP A 589 -17.25 -11.99 34.43
C TRP A 589 -17.33 -11.18 35.72
N CYS A 590 -17.38 -9.85 35.66
CA CYS A 590 -17.64 -8.98 36.81
C CYS A 590 -19.09 -8.94 37.17
N ILE A 591 -20.00 -9.43 36.32
CA ILE A 591 -21.45 -9.46 36.54
C ILE A 591 -21.87 -10.92 36.77
N PRO A 592 -22.66 -11.24 37.79
CA PRO A 592 -23.25 -12.58 37.89
C PRO A 592 -24.03 -12.94 36.65
N VAL A 593 -23.88 -14.20 36.18
CA VAL A 593 -24.41 -14.62 34.88
C VAL A 593 -25.89 -14.35 34.72
N GLU A 594 -26.69 -14.66 35.76
CA GLU A 594 -28.14 -14.45 35.78
C GLU A 594 -28.49 -12.96 35.70
N THR A 595 -27.67 -12.12 36.35
CA THR A 595 -27.83 -10.67 36.33
C THR A 595 -27.49 -10.07 34.97
N LEU A 596 -26.47 -10.62 34.30
CA LEU A 596 -26.13 -10.22 32.95
C LEU A 596 -27.24 -10.59 31.93
N TYR A 597 -27.86 -11.78 32.11
CA TYR A 597 -29.01 -12.18 31.30
C TYR A 597 -30.22 -11.28 31.55
N LEU A 598 -30.47 -10.91 32.81
CA LEU A 598 -31.55 -9.95 33.17
C LEU A 598 -31.31 -8.61 32.49
N PHE A 599 -30.10 -8.07 32.55
CA PHE A 599 -29.74 -6.82 31.85
C PHE A 599 -30.00 -6.91 30.33
N ASN A 600 -29.56 -8.02 29.69
CA ASN A 600 -29.78 -8.24 28.26
C ASN A 600 -31.28 -8.31 27.91
N ILE A 601 -32.10 -9.01 28.75
CA ILE A 601 -33.56 -9.10 28.55
C ILE A 601 -34.20 -7.73 28.68
N MET A 602 -33.86 -6.98 29.70
CA MET A 602 -34.39 -5.62 29.95
C MET A 602 -34.00 -4.68 28.80
N LEU A 603 -32.72 -4.65 28.42
CA LEU A 603 -32.24 -3.82 27.35
C LEU A 603 -32.88 -4.18 26.00
N ASN A 604 -33.05 -5.46 25.71
CA ASN A 604 -33.70 -5.93 24.48
C ASN A 604 -35.17 -5.49 24.44
N GLN A 605 -35.90 -5.60 25.54
CA GLN A 605 -37.27 -5.17 25.61
C GLN A 605 -37.42 -3.65 25.42
N GLU A 606 -36.63 -2.85 26.14
CA GLU A 606 -36.64 -1.40 26.00
C GLU A 606 -36.25 -0.93 24.60
N CYS A 607 -35.34 -1.68 23.91
CA CYS A 607 -35.05 -1.43 22.51
C CYS A 607 -36.27 -1.68 21.62
N ILE A 608 -37.05 -2.76 21.87
CA ILE A 608 -38.28 -3.06 21.14
C ILE A 608 -39.32 -1.95 21.38
N ASP A 609 -39.52 -1.54 22.64
CA ASP A 609 -40.45 -0.50 23.01
C ASP A 609 -40.07 0.87 22.43
N ALA A 610 -38.78 1.10 22.20
CA ALA A 610 -38.24 2.29 21.49
C ALA A 610 -38.30 2.20 19.95
N GLY A 611 -38.86 1.13 19.38
CA GLY A 611 -39.01 0.97 17.92
C GLY A 611 -37.81 0.31 17.18
N PHE A 612 -36.91 -0.29 17.95
CA PHE A 612 -35.84 -1.14 17.36
C PHE A 612 -36.31 -2.60 17.24
N ASN A 613 -35.57 -3.41 16.45
CA ASN A 613 -35.83 -4.84 16.36
C ASN A 613 -35.18 -5.67 17.48
N GLY A 614 -34.93 -5.06 18.67
CA GLY A 614 -34.15 -5.61 19.75
C GLY A 614 -32.75 -5.03 19.82
N VAL A 615 -31.79 -5.74 20.45
CA VAL A 615 -30.41 -5.31 20.60
C VAL A 615 -29.44 -6.38 20.10
N ASN A 616 -28.33 -5.99 19.47
CA ASN A 616 -27.18 -6.86 19.21
C ASN A 616 -26.25 -6.83 20.44
N PHE A 617 -26.55 -7.67 21.42
CA PHE A 617 -25.79 -7.77 22.65
C PHE A 617 -24.62 -8.72 22.49
N VAL A 618 -23.40 -8.27 22.81
CA VAL A 618 -22.16 -9.00 22.62
C VAL A 618 -21.30 -8.92 23.87
N VAL A 619 -20.71 -10.03 24.29
CA VAL A 619 -19.84 -10.08 25.49
C VAL A 619 -18.42 -10.47 25.12
N ASN A 620 -17.44 -9.97 25.88
CA ASN A 620 -16.05 -10.38 25.75
C ASN A 620 -15.85 -11.84 26.19
N ASN A 621 -15.14 -12.63 25.38
CA ASN A 621 -14.85 -14.03 25.64
C ASN A 621 -13.35 -14.28 25.87
N MET A 622 -12.70 -13.42 26.63
CA MET A 622 -11.25 -13.47 26.83
C MET A 622 -10.74 -14.73 27.54
N ARG A 623 -11.63 -15.59 28.06
CA ARG A 623 -11.26 -16.81 28.79
C ARG A 623 -12.16 -17.97 28.40
N ASP A 624 -11.58 -19.05 27.85
CA ASP A 624 -12.29 -20.28 27.45
C ASP A 624 -13.19 -20.87 28.55
N GLN A 625 -12.84 -20.69 29.83
CA GLN A 625 -13.62 -21.15 30.96
C GLN A 625 -15.04 -20.56 31.04
N TYR A 626 -15.34 -19.51 30.28
CA TYR A 626 -16.66 -18.87 30.25
C TYR A 626 -17.47 -19.23 29.00
N GLU A 627 -16.94 -20.01 28.06
CA GLU A 627 -17.64 -20.35 26.82
C GLU A 627 -19.05 -20.90 27.03
N ASN A 628 -19.19 -21.81 27.98
CA ASN A 628 -20.48 -22.44 28.29
C ASN A 628 -21.43 -21.55 29.14
N LYS A 629 -20.90 -20.53 29.82
CA LYS A 629 -21.70 -19.68 30.71
C LYS A 629 -22.57 -18.69 29.93
N TYR A 630 -22.11 -18.24 28.78
CA TYR A 630 -22.80 -17.22 27.93
C TYR A 630 -23.45 -17.83 26.71
N LYS A 631 -24.06 -19.03 26.86
CA LYS A 631 -24.71 -19.73 25.76
C LYS A 631 -25.85 -18.89 25.17
N GLY A 632 -25.85 -18.67 23.87
CA GLY A 632 -26.86 -17.89 23.15
C GLY A 632 -26.61 -16.38 23.11
N ILE A 633 -25.51 -15.87 23.73
CA ILE A 633 -25.05 -14.50 23.58
C ILE A 633 -23.88 -14.47 22.63
N ASN A 634 -23.85 -13.50 21.72
CA ASN A 634 -22.70 -13.25 20.83
C ASN A 634 -21.47 -12.86 21.66
N LYS A 635 -20.30 -13.26 21.21
CA LYS A 635 -19.05 -13.04 21.94
C LYS A 635 -18.04 -12.35 21.05
N TYR A 636 -17.05 -11.67 21.62
CA TYR A 636 -15.89 -11.15 20.91
C TYR A 636 -14.62 -11.36 21.75
N ASN A 637 -13.48 -11.35 21.11
CA ASN A 637 -12.20 -11.37 21.80
C ASN A 637 -11.64 -9.95 21.80
N HIS A 638 -11.42 -9.40 22.99
CA HIS A 638 -10.88 -8.06 23.15
C HIS A 638 -9.38 -8.01 22.83
N ASN A 639 -8.65 -8.93 23.44
CA ASN A 639 -7.22 -9.10 23.24
C ASN A 639 -6.92 -10.56 22.98
N PRO A 640 -5.92 -10.89 22.17
CA PRO A 640 -5.37 -12.23 22.16
C PRO A 640 -4.92 -12.60 23.57
N ASP A 641 -5.10 -13.87 23.93
CA ASP A 641 -4.63 -14.39 25.20
C ASP A 641 -3.17 -13.99 25.46
N TYR A 642 -2.95 -13.05 26.38
CA TYR A 642 -1.64 -12.84 26.96
C TYR A 642 -1.36 -14.05 27.84
N LYS A 643 -0.74 -15.08 27.28
CA LYS A 643 -0.34 -16.22 28.08
C LYS A 643 0.58 -15.77 29.18
N LYS A 644 0.13 -15.96 30.36
CA LYS A 644 0.63 -16.02 31.72
C LYS A 644 2.13 -15.81 32.04
N ASP A 645 2.99 -15.48 31.08
CA ASP A 645 4.35 -15.09 31.38
C ASP A 645 4.40 -13.57 31.41
N PRO A 646 4.57 -12.96 32.60
CA PRO A 646 4.35 -11.53 32.78
C PRO A 646 5.34 -10.65 32.05
N ALA A 647 6.40 -11.18 31.46
CA ALA A 647 7.45 -10.31 30.93
C ALA A 647 7.38 -10.05 29.42
N THR A 648 6.99 -11.05 28.59
CA THR A 648 7.12 -10.85 27.14
C THR A 648 6.21 -11.78 26.32
N THR A 649 5.41 -11.23 25.43
CA THR A 649 4.60 -12.01 24.48
C THR A 649 5.17 -11.94 23.08
N ASN A 650 5.41 -13.10 22.47
CA ASN A 650 5.93 -13.18 21.10
C ASN A 650 4.79 -13.05 20.07
N TYR A 651 4.78 -11.96 19.34
CA TYR A 651 3.77 -11.69 18.33
C TYR A 651 3.71 -12.76 17.21
N ILE A 652 4.84 -13.33 16.85
CA ILE A 652 4.90 -14.38 15.81
C ILE A 652 4.16 -15.65 16.25
N GLU A 653 4.22 -16.00 17.55
CA GLU A 653 3.48 -17.13 18.09
C GLU A 653 1.98 -16.88 18.05
N HIS A 654 1.56 -15.69 18.42
CA HIS A 654 0.18 -15.26 18.27
C HIS A 654 -0.33 -15.36 16.82
N VAL A 655 0.47 -14.98 15.83
CA VAL A 655 0.12 -15.15 14.40
C VAL A 655 -0.02 -16.64 14.04
N LYS A 656 0.83 -17.51 14.58
CA LYS A 656 0.74 -18.97 14.36
C LYS A 656 -0.54 -19.56 14.99
N GLU A 657 -0.89 -19.13 16.17
CA GLU A 657 -2.12 -19.54 16.85
C GLU A 657 -3.35 -19.11 16.03
N ASN A 658 -3.39 -17.89 15.55
CA ASN A 658 -4.45 -17.41 14.66
C ASN A 658 -4.59 -18.25 13.38
N ARG A 659 -3.50 -18.81 12.82
CA ARG A 659 -3.57 -19.71 11.66
C ARG A 659 -4.28 -21.04 11.98
N ASN A 660 -4.14 -21.53 13.19
CA ASN A 660 -4.64 -22.84 13.61
C ASN A 660 -6.11 -22.81 14.04
N ILE A 661 -6.71 -21.62 14.20
CA ILE A 661 -8.14 -21.50 14.49
C ILE A 661 -8.93 -21.81 13.21
N ASN A 662 -9.21 -23.10 12.98
CA ASN A 662 -9.96 -23.58 11.82
C ASN A 662 -11.46 -23.35 11.92
N ASP A 663 -11.98 -23.16 13.11
CA ASP A 663 -13.40 -23.01 13.37
C ASP A 663 -13.69 -21.62 13.93
N VAL A 664 -13.90 -20.72 13.02
CA VAL A 664 -14.48 -19.43 13.38
C VAL A 664 -15.97 -19.58 13.18
N SER A 665 -16.66 -19.92 14.23
CA SER A 665 -18.05 -19.53 14.37
C SER A 665 -18.04 -17.99 14.30
N LEU A 666 -18.44 -17.44 13.16
CA LEU A 666 -18.34 -16.01 12.84
C LEU A 666 -19.35 -15.14 13.63
N SER A 667 -19.89 -15.65 14.69
CA SER A 667 -20.56 -14.88 15.73
C SER A 667 -19.57 -13.96 16.48
N TYR A 668 -18.24 -14.06 16.24
CA TYR A 668 -17.22 -13.27 16.91
C TYR A 668 -16.55 -12.30 15.94
N PRO A 669 -16.54 -10.99 16.19
CA PRO A 669 -15.64 -10.11 15.48
C PRO A 669 -14.20 -10.51 15.77
N ALA A 670 -13.42 -10.67 14.71
CA ALA A 670 -11.98 -10.81 14.86
C ALA A 670 -11.42 -9.54 15.48
N SER A 671 -10.51 -9.68 16.42
CA SER A 671 -9.80 -8.56 17.03
C SER A 671 -8.31 -8.64 16.72
N MET A 672 -7.66 -7.49 16.60
CA MET A 672 -6.24 -7.37 16.36
C MET A 672 -5.66 -6.15 17.07
N PHE A 673 -4.41 -6.29 17.53
CA PHE A 673 -3.57 -5.19 18.00
C PHE A 673 -2.25 -5.18 17.23
N PHE A 674 -1.54 -4.05 17.23
CA PHE A 674 -0.26 -3.90 16.54
C PHE A 674 0.92 -3.86 17.48
N ASP A 675 0.77 -3.21 18.60
CA ASP A 675 1.81 -3.06 19.61
C ASP A 675 1.19 -3.09 21.00
N PHE A 676 1.98 -3.33 22.04
CA PHE A 676 1.56 -3.25 23.43
C PHE A 676 2.77 -3.10 24.34
N ASN A 677 2.76 -2.06 25.17
CA ASN A 677 3.74 -1.84 26.19
C ASN A 677 3.14 -0.99 27.30
N ASN A 678 2.72 -1.60 28.39
CA ASN A 678 2.06 -0.93 29.49
C ASN A 678 3.02 -0.36 30.57
N THR A 679 4.31 -0.25 30.26
CA THR A 679 5.33 0.22 31.21
C THR A 679 4.98 1.58 31.78
N ALA A 680 4.60 2.54 30.94
CA ALA A 680 4.27 3.89 31.40
C ALA A 680 3.03 3.95 32.30
N ARG A 681 1.99 3.11 32.01
CA ARG A 681 0.78 3.02 32.84
C ARG A 681 1.05 2.39 34.21
N LEU A 682 1.98 1.42 34.28
CA LEU A 682 2.30 0.67 35.48
C LEU A 682 3.56 1.18 36.19
N TYR A 683 4.08 2.34 35.76
CA TYR A 683 5.30 2.92 36.32
C TYR A 683 5.11 3.33 37.77
N ILE A 684 5.27 2.33 38.62
CA ILE A 684 5.50 2.46 40.06
C ILE A 684 6.71 1.58 40.35
N PRO A 685 7.79 2.11 40.97
CA PRO A 685 9.05 1.37 41.14
C PRO A 685 8.92 -0.05 41.68
N ASP A 686 7.90 -0.34 42.47
CA ASP A 686 7.68 -1.65 43.12
C ASP A 686 6.79 -2.63 42.35
N LYS A 687 6.36 -2.31 41.12
CA LYS A 687 5.40 -3.13 40.35
C LYS A 687 5.81 -3.43 38.91
N LEU A 688 7.10 -3.34 38.60
CA LEU A 688 7.64 -3.67 37.29
C LEU A 688 7.47 -5.15 36.89
N ASP A 689 7.15 -6.03 37.83
CA ASP A 689 6.83 -7.45 37.64
C ASP A 689 5.52 -7.66 36.85
N LYS A 690 4.67 -6.62 36.71
CA LYS A 690 3.41 -6.67 35.97
C LYS A 690 3.48 -6.04 34.57
N VAL A 691 4.63 -5.51 34.21
CA VAL A 691 4.83 -4.92 32.89
C VAL A 691 4.82 -6.02 31.83
N THR A 692 4.01 -5.81 30.81
CA THR A 692 3.95 -6.67 29.62
C THR A 692 4.40 -5.88 28.41
N ILE A 693 5.33 -6.44 27.65
CA ILE A 693 5.84 -5.89 26.40
C ILE A 693 5.70 -6.94 25.32
N ILE A 694 5.18 -6.54 24.16
CA ILE A 694 5.14 -7.38 22.98
C ILE A 694 6.40 -7.20 22.17
N TYR A 695 7.01 -8.31 21.76
CA TYR A 695 8.18 -8.34 20.92
C TYR A 695 7.95 -9.16 19.64
N ASN A 696 8.83 -9.02 18.66
CA ASN A 696 8.69 -9.62 17.32
C ASN A 696 7.41 -9.23 16.56
N ASN A 697 6.82 -8.08 16.91
CA ASN A 697 5.70 -7.47 16.19
C ASN A 697 6.18 -6.79 14.89
N THR A 698 6.93 -7.54 14.09
CA THR A 698 7.49 -7.04 12.84
C THR A 698 6.41 -6.77 11.80
N TYR A 699 6.68 -5.86 10.88
CA TYR A 699 5.77 -5.53 9.78
C TYR A 699 5.22 -6.76 9.03
N PRO A 700 6.06 -7.73 8.59
CA PRO A 700 5.56 -8.93 7.93
C PRO A 700 4.61 -9.77 8.80
N ALA A 701 4.89 -9.87 10.11
CA ALA A 701 4.05 -10.61 11.04
C ALA A 701 2.67 -9.94 11.21
N GLN A 702 2.64 -8.62 11.30
CA GLN A 702 1.42 -7.83 11.43
C GLN A 702 0.56 -7.89 10.15
N VAL A 703 1.17 -7.75 8.96
CA VAL A 703 0.46 -7.88 7.67
C VAL A 703 -0.07 -9.29 7.49
N GLU A 704 0.69 -10.32 7.87
CA GLU A 704 0.23 -11.70 7.79
C GLU A 704 -0.95 -11.96 8.75
N ASN A 705 -0.93 -11.39 9.95
CA ASN A 705 -2.07 -11.47 10.87
C ASN A 705 -3.32 -10.82 10.27
N LEU A 706 -3.20 -9.62 9.70
CA LEU A 706 -4.29 -8.96 8.98
C LEU A 706 -4.84 -9.84 7.84
N ARG A 707 -3.95 -10.46 7.06
CA ARG A 707 -4.34 -11.35 5.96
C ARG A 707 -5.14 -12.56 6.47
N ILE A 708 -4.70 -13.17 7.55
CA ILE A 708 -5.39 -14.31 8.17
C ILE A 708 -6.77 -13.89 8.66
N LEU A 709 -6.86 -12.81 9.43
CA LEU A 709 -8.11 -12.32 9.98
C LEU A 709 -9.09 -11.92 8.87
N LEU A 710 -8.66 -11.14 7.89
CA LEU A 710 -9.51 -10.70 6.78
C LEU A 710 -9.95 -11.84 5.88
N SER A 711 -9.14 -12.89 5.71
CA SER A 711 -9.52 -14.06 4.91
C SER A 711 -10.77 -14.75 5.44
N ARG A 712 -11.03 -14.65 6.75
CA ARG A 712 -12.21 -15.23 7.39
C ARG A 712 -13.52 -14.58 6.92
N TYR A 713 -13.47 -13.32 6.51
CA TYR A 713 -14.64 -12.57 6.02
C TYR A 713 -14.96 -12.81 4.53
N LYS A 714 -14.06 -13.46 3.77
CA LYS A 714 -14.27 -13.74 2.34
C LYS A 714 -15.27 -14.87 2.07
N THR A 715 -15.34 -15.84 2.96
CA THR A 715 -15.95 -17.14 2.68
C THR A 715 -17.41 -17.24 3.08
N LYS A 716 -17.96 -16.28 3.82
CA LYS A 716 -19.34 -16.34 4.34
C LYS A 716 -20.22 -15.23 3.80
N ARG A 717 -21.29 -15.62 3.14
CA ARG A 717 -22.22 -14.71 2.45
C ARG A 717 -23.29 -14.05 3.34
N GLU A 718 -23.56 -14.56 4.54
CA GLU A 718 -24.78 -14.22 5.29
C GLU A 718 -24.58 -13.84 6.75
N ASP A 719 -23.34 -13.62 7.23
CA ASP A 719 -23.14 -13.28 8.62
C ASP A 719 -23.37 -11.79 8.89
N ILE A 720 -24.28 -11.52 9.80
CA ILE A 720 -24.71 -10.22 10.28
C ILE A 720 -23.53 -9.44 10.91
N ASN A 721 -22.52 -10.14 11.42
CA ASN A 721 -21.42 -9.54 12.17
C ASN A 721 -20.13 -9.44 11.33
N LYS A 722 -20.11 -8.45 10.46
CA LYS A 722 -18.95 -8.15 9.59
C LYS A 722 -17.92 -7.23 10.28
N ILE A 723 -17.95 -7.11 11.59
CA ILE A 723 -17.04 -6.24 12.33
C ILE A 723 -15.68 -6.92 12.46
N ILE A 724 -14.60 -6.19 12.11
CA ILE A 724 -13.26 -6.44 12.60
C ILE A 724 -12.89 -5.32 13.57
N LEU A 725 -12.37 -5.69 14.75
CA LEU A 725 -12.08 -4.77 15.82
C LEU A 725 -10.58 -4.59 15.98
N PHE A 726 -10.12 -3.35 15.86
CA PHE A 726 -8.72 -2.99 16.08
C PHE A 726 -8.56 -2.40 17.50
N ASN A 727 -7.69 -2.99 18.26
CA ASN A 727 -7.35 -2.53 19.60
C ASN A 727 -5.97 -1.82 19.53
N SER A 728 -5.91 -0.50 19.66
CA SER A 728 -7.00 0.47 19.79
C SER A 728 -6.69 1.71 18.95
N TRP A 729 -7.64 2.65 18.83
CA TRP A 729 -7.32 3.93 18.21
C TRP A 729 -6.26 4.69 19.03
N ASN A 730 -6.48 4.86 20.33
CA ASN A 730 -5.72 5.79 21.17
C ASN A 730 -5.38 5.30 22.60
N GLU A 731 -5.13 4.03 22.82
CA GLU A 731 -4.65 3.52 24.12
C GLU A 731 -3.17 3.85 24.37
N TRP A 732 -2.87 5.13 24.52
CA TRP A 732 -1.51 5.64 24.71
C TRP A 732 -0.82 5.14 25.97
N GLY A 733 -1.57 4.95 27.06
CA GLY A 733 -1.05 4.42 28.32
C GLY A 733 -0.56 2.97 28.23
N GLU A 734 -1.13 2.19 27.33
CA GLU A 734 -0.70 0.81 27.02
C GLU A 734 0.20 0.75 25.80
N ASN A 735 0.54 1.89 25.22
CA ASN A 735 1.29 2.00 23.98
C ASN A 735 0.71 1.15 22.83
N MET A 736 -0.62 1.05 22.78
CA MET A 736 -1.40 0.25 21.86
C MET A 736 -2.25 1.16 20.96
N ALA A 737 -1.63 2.22 20.42
CA ALA A 737 -2.31 3.21 19.60
C ALA A 737 -2.07 2.96 18.11
N ILE A 738 -3.16 3.01 17.31
CA ILE A 738 -3.14 2.98 15.85
C ILE A 738 -3.12 4.41 15.29
N GLU A 739 -3.61 5.36 16.08
CA GLU A 739 -3.57 6.78 15.79
C GLU A 739 -2.12 7.22 15.50
N PRO A 740 -1.89 8.18 14.58
CA PRO A 740 -0.55 8.56 14.21
C PRO A 740 0.32 9.00 15.39
N SER A 741 1.47 8.36 15.55
CA SER A 741 2.46 8.67 16.59
C SER A 741 3.68 9.40 16.03
N THR A 742 4.46 9.99 16.91
CA THR A 742 5.76 10.60 16.56
C THR A 742 6.70 9.54 16.01
N GLU A 743 6.70 8.33 16.57
CA GLU A 743 7.66 7.25 16.27
C GLU A 743 7.25 6.43 15.05
N LYS A 744 5.94 6.23 14.83
CA LYS A 744 5.41 5.36 13.75
C LYS A 744 4.65 6.11 12.66
N GLY A 745 4.29 7.37 12.87
CA GLY A 745 3.47 8.12 11.93
C GLY A 745 2.21 7.36 11.53
N TYR A 746 1.96 7.20 10.25
CA TYR A 746 0.81 6.47 9.69
C TYR A 746 1.04 4.96 9.50
N THR A 747 2.09 4.35 10.05
CA THR A 747 2.48 2.96 9.73
C THR A 747 1.32 1.99 9.89
N TYR A 748 0.65 1.96 11.03
CA TYR A 748 -0.42 0.99 11.30
C TYR A 748 -1.65 1.23 10.45
N LEU A 749 -2.02 2.48 10.24
CA LEU A 749 -3.12 2.86 9.36
C LEU A 749 -2.84 2.49 7.90
N ASN A 750 -1.60 2.67 7.43
CA ASN A 750 -1.19 2.23 6.10
C ASN A 750 -1.26 0.70 5.96
N MET A 751 -0.88 -0.06 6.99
CA MET A 751 -1.03 -1.52 6.98
C MET A 751 -2.50 -1.94 6.88
N ILE A 752 -3.38 -1.31 7.66
CA ILE A 752 -4.83 -1.57 7.62
C ILE A 752 -5.38 -1.25 6.23
N LYS A 753 -5.11 -0.06 5.72
CA LYS A 753 -5.52 0.38 4.37
C LYS A 753 -5.07 -0.61 3.30
N PHE A 754 -3.78 -0.96 3.31
CA PHE A 754 -3.23 -1.95 2.40
C PHE A 754 -3.95 -3.30 2.50
N ALA A 755 -4.13 -3.81 3.72
CA ALA A 755 -4.76 -5.10 3.93
C ALA A 755 -6.23 -5.11 3.48
N LEU A 756 -6.98 -4.05 3.78
CA LEU A 756 -8.38 -3.89 3.36
C LEU A 756 -8.51 -3.87 1.83
N LEU A 757 -7.67 -3.12 1.14
CA LEU A 757 -7.71 -3.01 -0.31
C LEU A 757 -7.20 -4.27 -1.01
N ARG A 758 -6.26 -4.99 -0.39
CA ARG A 758 -5.60 -6.15 -0.98
C ARG A 758 -6.35 -7.44 -0.73
N PHE A 759 -6.88 -7.59 0.48
CA PHE A 759 -7.43 -8.88 0.91
C PHE A 759 -8.97 -8.92 0.88
N MET A 760 -9.66 -7.80 0.77
CA MET A 760 -11.12 -7.72 0.68
C MET A 760 -11.59 -7.33 -0.72
#